data_67cbaa830f9e0fcb7c57074989fc5933
#
_entry.id   67cbaa830f9e0fcb7c57074989fc5933
#
_cell.length_a   1.000
_cell.length_b   1.000
_cell.length_c   1.000
_cell.angle_alpha   90.00
_cell.angle_beta   90.00
_cell.angle_gamma   90.00
#
_symmetry.space_group_name_H-M   'P 1'
#
loop_
_entity.id
_entity.type
_entity.pdbx_description
1 polymer ?
#
loop_
_entity_poly.entity_id
_entity_poly.type
_entity_poly.pdbx_seq_one_letter_code
_entity_poly.pdbx_strand_id
1 'polypeptide(L)'
;MAEGKIFLKENRDRIEKKYREQMMGLPQVFAEIDKKLAECTDEVALACKYLYAFMPYSDIGNYAFEVFLDYAENGVYLWKENSGVAELPEEIFLNYVLFHRVNEEEIAPCRTFFRREIGERTEGMSFREAALEVNYWCAQEATYHCTDDRTLSALAVYRRGNGRCGEESVFTVNALRSVGVPARQVYAPKWSHCDDNHAWVEIWCDGSWYFLGACEPEEILNKGWFTNASSRAMMVHSRVFDTMIPEGEVIGKDGMVTMLNELKRYALTKEITVSVKDSHGKPAEGAEVSFEVLNYSEYAPIAELKTDSLGKVSLTTGLGSIHISARMYADGEWLHAENSMDTKTEDCCEICLMPVGKEKGIFYEEWTEIDMIAPHDAPVNKDMPTPEQKERGSRRLAEANAYREQKVRNLSNPECRKFLEKETGDSSMRKKLLEVLTEKDRTDCISQVLEEHLKFALPYEKSMDADIFVPYVLNPRVDDEVLQKYRKAILEQLSEEEKNMLQKEPAKIWKWIEDKIISSPEKERSSVITTPSGCLKTGTGSLLSKKILFVAMARTLGIPARLNPHDRSMEYMKNGKFIPVSAETEKNASIFLKASEDTQWKYFQNWSIAKLEAGKYSTLKLETENFRDQMMKLPLEAGNYRILTSNRLPNGNIFAAEYYFEVQIGEMKRVELAFRNANLEDMLENISIPEFTLRKEDGSTVKASELTADGKHILAFLEEEKEPTEHILNEMMEQEEAFSRYAKRIIFVVKSKKALETPTLSRALGKLGNVQILYDDFSEIINILGRRMYVDPDKLPLIIVTNKSLNGIYATSGYNVGTGDMLLRLL
;
A
#
# COMPACT_ATOMS: atom_id res chain seq x y z
N MET A 1 -3.25 21.62 -35.80
CA MET A 1 -2.41 22.48 -34.94
C MET A 1 -3.36 23.43 -34.22
N ALA A 2 -3.32 23.47 -32.90
CA ALA A 2 -4.07 24.47 -32.13
C ALA A 2 -3.41 25.85 -32.37
N GLU A 3 -3.81 26.52 -33.44
CA GLU A 3 -3.34 27.88 -33.77
C GLU A 3 -3.82 28.84 -32.69
N GLY A 4 -2.93 29.31 -31.84
CA GLY A 4 -3.11 30.48 -31.02
C GLY A 4 -2.91 30.35 -29.50
N LYS A 5 -2.84 29.13 -28.92
CA LYS A 5 -2.64 28.99 -27.47
C LYS A 5 -1.15 28.91 -27.13
N ILE A 6 -0.64 29.85 -26.34
CA ILE A 6 0.76 29.87 -25.88
C ILE A 6 0.93 28.80 -24.81
N PHE A 7 1.98 27.95 -24.94
CA PHE A 7 2.27 26.89 -24.00
C PHE A 7 2.47 27.43 -22.57
N LEU A 8 1.67 26.93 -21.62
CA LEU A 8 1.67 27.27 -20.19
C LEU A 8 1.67 28.79 -19.89
N LYS A 9 0.91 29.57 -20.67
CA LYS A 9 0.89 31.04 -20.57
C LYS A 9 0.49 31.54 -19.19
N GLU A 10 -0.52 30.91 -18.60
CA GLU A 10 -1.11 31.33 -17.30
C GLU A 10 -0.22 31.00 -16.12
N ASN A 11 0.62 29.96 -16.25
CA ASN A 11 1.47 29.45 -15.19
C ASN A 11 2.96 29.79 -15.32
N ARG A 12 3.40 30.43 -16.40
CA ARG A 12 4.81 30.70 -16.67
C ARG A 12 5.52 31.41 -15.50
N ASP A 13 4.96 32.52 -15.04
CA ASP A 13 5.57 33.32 -13.99
C ASP A 13 5.65 32.57 -12.64
N ARG A 14 4.63 31.78 -12.34
CA ARG A 14 4.59 30.92 -11.15
C ARG A 14 5.67 29.84 -11.21
N ILE A 15 5.80 29.17 -12.36
CA ILE A 15 6.81 28.14 -12.60
C ILE A 15 8.22 28.72 -12.45
N GLU A 16 8.51 29.86 -13.11
CA GLU A 16 9.81 30.52 -13.05
C GLU A 16 10.15 30.96 -11.61
N LYS A 17 9.18 31.46 -10.86
CA LYS A 17 9.37 31.83 -9.45
C LYS A 17 9.70 30.62 -8.60
N LYS A 18 8.92 29.54 -8.70
CA LYS A 18 9.13 28.31 -7.93
C LYS A 18 10.43 27.60 -8.29
N TYR A 19 10.80 27.57 -9.55
CA TYR A 19 12.08 27.04 -10.00
C TYR A 19 13.26 27.80 -9.35
N ARG A 20 13.19 29.14 -9.28
CA ARG A 20 14.22 29.95 -8.59
C ARG A 20 14.25 29.67 -7.07
N GLU A 21 13.10 29.49 -6.43
CA GLU A 21 13.03 29.12 -5.01
C GLU A 21 13.73 27.78 -4.74
N GLN A 22 13.54 26.78 -5.60
CA GLN A 22 14.23 25.48 -5.50
C GLN A 22 15.74 25.63 -5.76
N MET A 23 16.11 26.40 -6.77
CA MET A 23 17.51 26.68 -7.11
C MET A 23 18.30 27.32 -5.96
N MET A 24 17.69 28.22 -5.18
CA MET A 24 18.35 28.83 -4.02
C MET A 24 18.73 27.80 -2.94
N GLY A 25 17.98 26.71 -2.81
CA GLY A 25 18.30 25.61 -1.87
C GLY A 25 19.43 24.69 -2.36
N LEU A 26 19.60 24.52 -3.68
CA LEU A 26 20.55 23.60 -4.31
C LEU A 26 21.35 24.25 -5.45
N PRO A 27 22.06 25.39 -5.23
CA PRO A 27 22.59 26.23 -6.31
C PRO A 27 23.59 25.50 -7.21
N GLN A 28 24.42 24.63 -6.68
CA GLN A 28 25.40 23.87 -7.48
C GLN A 28 24.73 22.85 -8.41
N VAL A 29 23.72 22.16 -7.91
CA VAL A 29 22.96 21.16 -8.69
C VAL A 29 22.20 21.87 -9.82
N PHE A 30 21.51 22.96 -9.51
CA PHE A 30 20.76 23.74 -10.50
C PHE A 30 21.65 24.43 -11.55
N ALA A 31 22.88 24.79 -11.24
CA ALA A 31 23.83 25.30 -12.23
C ALA A 31 24.13 24.29 -13.35
N GLU A 32 24.14 22.97 -13.05
CA GLU A 32 24.28 21.94 -14.08
C GLU A 32 22.97 21.72 -14.84
N ILE A 33 21.83 21.82 -14.16
CA ILE A 33 20.50 21.73 -14.79
C ILE A 33 20.30 22.88 -15.79
N ASP A 34 20.64 24.10 -15.40
CA ASP A 34 20.52 25.30 -16.28
C ASP A 34 21.33 25.19 -17.57
N LYS A 35 22.53 24.58 -17.52
CA LYS A 35 23.31 24.31 -18.73
C LYS A 35 22.56 23.38 -19.70
N LYS A 36 21.92 22.34 -19.18
CA LYS A 36 21.13 21.39 -19.99
C LYS A 36 19.82 22.00 -20.50
N LEU A 37 19.17 22.84 -19.70
CA LEU A 37 17.99 23.60 -20.12
C LEU A 37 18.26 24.53 -21.28
N ALA A 38 19.48 25.13 -21.34
CA ALA A 38 19.88 25.97 -22.45
C ALA A 38 20.03 25.26 -23.80
N GLU A 39 20.05 23.91 -23.80
CA GLU A 39 20.09 23.07 -25.00
C GLU A 39 18.68 22.67 -25.49
N CYS A 40 17.63 22.93 -24.67
CA CYS A 40 16.24 22.59 -24.97
C CYS A 40 15.53 23.73 -25.72
N THR A 41 14.41 23.41 -26.38
CA THR A 41 13.47 24.44 -26.85
C THR A 41 12.81 25.16 -25.68
N ASP A 42 12.31 26.38 -25.90
CA ASP A 42 11.70 27.19 -24.83
C ASP A 42 10.55 26.46 -24.13
N GLU A 43 9.71 25.70 -24.88
CA GLU A 43 8.60 24.96 -24.25
C GLU A 43 9.08 23.76 -23.44
N VAL A 44 10.07 23.00 -23.95
CA VAL A 44 10.66 21.86 -23.21
C VAL A 44 11.39 22.36 -21.98
N ALA A 45 12.14 23.45 -22.10
CA ALA A 45 12.80 24.07 -20.95
C ALA A 45 11.79 24.52 -19.87
N LEU A 46 10.65 25.13 -20.28
CA LEU A 46 9.59 25.52 -19.35
C LEU A 46 8.92 24.30 -18.68
N ALA A 47 8.66 23.24 -19.45
CA ALA A 47 8.13 21.98 -18.92
C ALA A 47 9.11 21.33 -17.92
N CYS A 48 10.41 21.27 -18.24
CA CYS A 48 11.43 20.81 -17.29
C CYS A 48 11.47 21.68 -16.03
N LYS A 49 11.43 23.00 -16.17
CA LYS A 49 11.39 23.91 -15.01
C LYS A 49 10.18 23.65 -14.12
N TYR A 50 9.01 23.34 -14.70
CA TYR A 50 7.84 22.93 -13.93
C TYR A 50 8.13 21.66 -13.10
N LEU A 51 8.69 20.63 -13.71
CA LEU A 51 9.03 19.40 -13.00
C LEU A 51 9.99 19.70 -11.83
N TYR A 52 11.09 20.41 -12.09
CA TYR A 52 12.08 20.76 -11.06
C TYR A 52 11.56 21.73 -9.99
N ALA A 53 10.56 22.56 -10.30
CA ALA A 53 9.94 23.46 -9.34
C ALA A 53 9.12 22.74 -8.26
N PHE A 54 8.53 21.59 -8.61
CA PHE A 54 7.57 20.90 -7.77
C PHE A 54 7.96 19.47 -7.37
N MET A 55 9.13 18.97 -7.80
CA MET A 55 9.64 17.67 -7.36
C MET A 55 10.36 17.78 -6.01
N PRO A 56 10.32 16.68 -5.20
CA PRO A 56 11.10 16.58 -3.97
C PRO A 56 12.60 16.64 -4.22
N TYR A 57 13.39 17.08 -3.24
CA TYR A 57 14.86 17.07 -3.32
C TYR A 57 15.43 15.66 -3.52
N SER A 58 14.76 14.64 -2.99
CA SER A 58 15.08 13.25 -3.25
C SER A 58 15.09 12.92 -4.76
N ASP A 59 14.11 13.41 -5.53
CA ASP A 59 14.09 13.20 -6.98
C ASP A 59 15.26 13.92 -7.69
N ILE A 60 15.54 15.15 -7.30
CA ILE A 60 16.67 15.92 -7.84
C ILE A 60 18.01 15.21 -7.54
N GLY A 61 18.11 14.59 -6.36
CA GLY A 61 19.29 13.83 -5.95
C GLY A 61 19.44 12.51 -6.68
N ASN A 62 18.35 11.77 -6.75
CA ASN A 62 18.36 10.35 -7.18
C ASN A 62 18.47 10.18 -8.70
N TYR A 63 17.97 11.13 -9.50
CA TYR A 63 17.82 10.92 -10.94
C TYR A 63 18.60 11.93 -11.78
N ALA A 64 18.94 11.52 -13.00
CA ALA A 64 19.60 12.37 -13.98
C ALA A 64 18.58 13.24 -14.72
N PHE A 65 19.02 14.37 -15.26
CA PHE A 65 18.18 15.31 -16.01
C PHE A 65 17.41 14.64 -17.16
N GLU A 66 18.05 13.72 -17.86
CA GLU A 66 17.52 13.02 -19.04
C GLU A 66 16.26 12.20 -18.69
N VAL A 67 16.12 11.77 -17.44
CA VAL A 67 14.90 11.10 -16.99
C VAL A 67 13.71 12.05 -17.05
N PHE A 68 13.86 13.26 -16.53
CA PHE A 68 12.79 14.28 -16.52
C PHE A 68 12.58 14.92 -17.88
N LEU A 69 13.62 14.95 -18.71
CA LEU A 69 13.53 15.42 -20.10
C LEU A 69 12.53 14.58 -20.91
N ASP A 70 12.50 13.27 -20.75
CA ASP A 70 11.52 12.38 -21.42
C ASP A 70 10.06 12.78 -21.10
N TYR A 71 9.78 13.11 -19.83
CA TYR A 71 8.46 13.57 -19.41
C TYR A 71 8.11 14.94 -20.02
N ALA A 72 9.06 15.87 -20.02
CA ALA A 72 8.87 17.21 -20.57
C ALA A 72 8.67 17.17 -22.09
N GLU A 73 9.51 16.45 -22.81
CA GLU A 73 9.41 16.30 -24.28
C GLU A 73 8.08 15.64 -24.67
N ASN A 74 7.67 14.58 -23.98
CA ASN A 74 6.39 13.94 -24.24
C ASN A 74 5.21 14.88 -23.95
N GLY A 75 5.24 15.63 -22.86
CA GLY A 75 4.20 16.60 -22.53
C GLY A 75 4.07 17.70 -23.57
N VAL A 76 5.19 18.27 -24.01
CA VAL A 76 5.21 19.29 -25.08
C VAL A 76 4.72 18.71 -26.42
N TYR A 77 5.13 17.49 -26.75
CA TYR A 77 4.65 16.82 -27.95
C TYR A 77 3.12 16.67 -27.93
N LEU A 78 2.56 16.14 -26.83
CA LEU A 78 1.12 15.96 -26.67
C LEU A 78 0.36 17.28 -26.75
N TRP A 79 0.88 18.34 -26.13
CA TRP A 79 0.27 19.66 -26.24
C TRP A 79 0.21 20.17 -27.69
N LYS A 80 1.22 19.89 -28.48
CA LYS A 80 1.30 20.35 -29.89
C LYS A 80 0.46 19.50 -30.84
N GLU A 81 0.46 18.19 -30.64
CA GLU A 81 -0.09 17.25 -31.64
C GLU A 81 -1.49 16.73 -31.26
N ASN A 82 -1.93 16.87 -29.99
CA ASN A 82 -3.24 16.44 -29.54
C ASN A 82 -4.11 17.63 -29.12
N SER A 83 -5.13 17.96 -29.94
CA SER A 83 -6.02 19.09 -29.69
C SER A 83 -6.77 18.97 -28.37
N GLY A 84 -7.22 17.77 -27.98
CA GLY A 84 -7.87 17.52 -26.69
C GLY A 84 -6.96 17.87 -25.51
N VAL A 85 -5.66 17.55 -25.60
CA VAL A 85 -4.67 17.92 -24.57
C VAL A 85 -4.44 19.43 -24.54
N ALA A 86 -4.36 20.07 -25.69
CA ALA A 86 -4.18 21.53 -25.77
C ALA A 86 -5.39 22.31 -25.22
N GLU A 87 -6.58 21.72 -25.18
CA GLU A 87 -7.80 22.31 -24.65
C GLU A 87 -7.99 22.10 -23.14
N LEU A 88 -7.20 21.23 -22.52
CA LEU A 88 -7.27 21.00 -21.07
C LEU A 88 -7.01 22.30 -20.28
N PRO A 89 -7.64 22.46 -19.10
CA PRO A 89 -7.20 23.43 -18.11
C PRO A 89 -5.71 23.19 -17.80
N GLU A 90 -4.90 24.25 -17.70
CA GLU A 90 -3.44 24.11 -17.47
C GLU A 90 -3.14 23.33 -16.18
N GLU A 91 -3.96 23.48 -15.14
CA GLU A 91 -3.81 22.72 -13.89
C GLU A 91 -4.00 21.21 -14.07
N ILE A 92 -4.94 20.78 -14.91
CA ILE A 92 -5.17 19.37 -15.22
C ILE A 92 -4.02 18.84 -16.06
N PHE A 93 -3.57 19.58 -17.07
CA PHE A 93 -2.42 19.22 -17.87
C PHE A 93 -1.15 19.10 -17.02
N LEU A 94 -0.84 20.10 -16.19
CA LEU A 94 0.35 20.15 -15.37
C LEU A 94 0.42 18.98 -14.38
N ASN A 95 -0.63 18.80 -13.58
CA ASN A 95 -0.63 17.81 -12.52
C ASN A 95 -0.85 16.36 -13.01
N TYR A 96 -1.66 16.17 -14.07
CA TYR A 96 -2.18 14.85 -14.41
C TYR A 96 -1.82 14.34 -15.81
N VAL A 97 -1.06 15.12 -16.59
CA VAL A 97 -0.44 14.70 -17.86
C VAL A 97 1.07 14.86 -17.79
N LEU A 98 1.56 16.08 -17.48
CA LEU A 98 2.98 16.42 -17.54
C LEU A 98 3.78 15.88 -16.36
N PHE A 99 3.27 16.00 -15.12
CA PHE A 99 4.04 15.67 -13.90
C PHE A 99 4.51 14.21 -13.90
N HIS A 100 5.77 14.01 -13.49
CA HIS A 100 6.42 12.71 -13.58
C HIS A 100 5.97 11.71 -12.52
N ARG A 101 5.76 12.17 -11.28
CA ARG A 101 5.50 11.31 -10.13
C ARG A 101 4.01 11.01 -9.97
N VAL A 102 3.71 9.80 -9.55
CA VAL A 102 2.36 9.31 -9.25
C VAL A 102 2.22 9.05 -7.75
N ASN A 103 3.19 8.36 -7.15
CA ASN A 103 3.23 7.99 -5.74
C ASN A 103 4.69 8.06 -5.20
N GLU A 104 5.19 7.04 -4.50
CA GLU A 104 6.59 6.90 -4.04
C GLU A 104 7.44 6.02 -4.97
N GLU A 105 6.97 5.71 -6.14
CA GLU A 105 7.62 4.83 -7.11
C GLU A 105 9.04 5.29 -7.48
N GLU A 106 9.86 4.36 -7.93
CA GLU A 106 11.07 4.69 -8.68
C GLU A 106 10.72 5.34 -10.01
N ILE A 107 11.52 6.31 -10.44
CA ILE A 107 11.27 7.06 -11.69
C ILE A 107 12.19 6.55 -12.79
N ALA A 108 11.61 6.30 -13.96
CA ALA A 108 12.33 5.92 -15.18
C ALA A 108 11.76 6.67 -16.39
N PRO A 109 12.56 6.94 -17.44
CA PRO A 109 12.10 7.56 -18.67
C PRO A 109 11.18 6.59 -19.43
N CYS A 110 9.88 6.75 -19.31
CA CYS A 110 8.88 5.80 -19.82
C CYS A 110 7.84 6.43 -20.76
N ARG A 111 7.66 7.76 -20.73
CA ARG A 111 6.55 8.42 -21.44
C ARG A 111 6.67 8.30 -22.96
N THR A 112 7.82 8.61 -23.52
CA THR A 112 8.07 8.48 -24.97
C THR A 112 7.99 7.03 -25.41
N PHE A 113 8.48 6.10 -24.58
CA PHE A 113 8.40 4.68 -24.87
C PHE A 113 6.94 4.21 -24.93
N PHE A 114 6.14 4.46 -23.88
CA PHE A 114 4.74 4.03 -23.83
C PHE A 114 3.90 4.71 -24.94
N ARG A 115 4.15 5.98 -25.22
CA ARG A 115 3.46 6.64 -26.34
C ARG A 115 3.68 5.93 -27.68
N ARG A 116 4.89 5.42 -27.93
CA ARG A 116 5.18 4.66 -29.17
C ARG A 116 4.47 3.31 -29.20
N GLU A 117 4.35 2.65 -28.05
CA GLU A 117 3.68 1.34 -27.94
C GLU A 117 2.14 1.46 -28.07
N ILE A 118 1.56 2.57 -27.58
CA ILE A 118 0.10 2.69 -27.39
C ILE A 118 -0.53 3.67 -28.41
N GLY A 119 0.25 4.61 -28.93
CA GLY A 119 -0.27 5.75 -29.68
C GLY A 119 -1.16 5.38 -30.88
N GLU A 120 -0.76 4.40 -31.68
CA GLU A 120 -1.56 3.93 -32.82
C GLU A 120 -2.90 3.31 -32.39
N ARG A 121 -2.95 2.69 -31.19
CA ARG A 121 -4.17 2.08 -30.67
C ARG A 121 -5.21 3.11 -30.22
N THR A 122 -4.76 4.30 -29.82
CA THR A 122 -5.60 5.34 -29.22
C THR A 122 -5.82 6.54 -30.15
N GLU A 123 -5.30 6.48 -31.38
CA GLU A 123 -5.43 7.56 -32.36
C GLU A 123 -6.90 7.86 -32.67
N GLY A 124 -7.30 9.12 -32.57
CA GLY A 124 -8.65 9.58 -32.82
C GLY A 124 -9.69 9.25 -31.73
N MET A 125 -9.31 8.59 -30.66
CA MET A 125 -10.21 8.28 -29.55
C MET A 125 -10.40 9.48 -28.62
N SER A 126 -11.59 9.58 -28.01
CA SER A 126 -11.82 10.45 -26.87
C SER A 126 -11.01 9.97 -25.65
N PHE A 127 -10.80 10.83 -24.61
CA PHE A 127 -10.11 10.41 -23.40
C PHE A 127 -10.77 9.20 -22.71
N ARG A 128 -12.09 9.11 -22.78
CA ARG A 128 -12.86 7.96 -22.24
C ARG A 128 -12.54 6.66 -22.99
N GLU A 129 -12.60 6.67 -24.29
CA GLU A 129 -12.29 5.50 -25.14
C GLU A 129 -10.82 5.10 -25.01
N ALA A 130 -9.91 6.08 -25.09
CA ALA A 130 -8.48 5.86 -24.93
C ALA A 130 -8.15 5.26 -23.55
N ALA A 131 -8.82 5.70 -22.48
CA ALA A 131 -8.59 5.15 -21.15
C ALA A 131 -8.96 3.66 -21.05
N LEU A 132 -10.10 3.26 -21.60
CA LEU A 132 -10.51 1.86 -21.64
C LEU A 132 -9.54 1.01 -22.49
N GLU A 133 -9.12 1.52 -23.65
CA GLU A 133 -8.17 0.82 -24.53
C GLU A 133 -6.78 0.67 -23.89
N VAL A 134 -6.26 1.73 -23.28
CA VAL A 134 -4.98 1.70 -22.56
C VAL A 134 -5.03 0.70 -21.42
N ASN A 135 -6.14 0.60 -20.68
CA ASN A 135 -6.24 -0.37 -19.59
C ASN A 135 -6.24 -1.83 -20.08
N TYR A 136 -6.84 -2.12 -21.24
CA TYR A 136 -6.68 -3.43 -21.88
C TYR A 136 -5.22 -3.68 -22.31
N TRP A 137 -4.52 -2.68 -22.82
CA TRP A 137 -3.10 -2.81 -23.10
C TRP A 137 -2.31 -3.07 -21.81
N CYS A 138 -2.59 -2.35 -20.72
CA CYS A 138 -1.96 -2.59 -19.43
C CYS A 138 -2.16 -4.03 -18.96
N ALA A 139 -3.37 -4.58 -19.10
CA ALA A 139 -3.66 -5.98 -18.75
C ALA A 139 -2.94 -7.00 -19.65
N GLN A 140 -2.63 -6.64 -20.89
CA GLN A 140 -1.75 -7.45 -21.75
C GLN A 140 -0.31 -7.49 -21.26
N GLU A 141 0.14 -6.43 -20.58
CA GLU A 141 1.54 -6.25 -20.21
C GLU A 141 1.83 -6.65 -18.76
N ALA A 142 0.90 -6.46 -17.84
CA ALA A 142 1.10 -6.72 -16.43
C ALA A 142 -0.13 -7.31 -15.73
N THR A 143 0.09 -7.97 -14.60
CA THR A 143 -0.93 -8.52 -13.71
C THR A 143 -0.53 -8.39 -12.25
N TYR A 144 -1.50 -8.54 -11.36
CA TYR A 144 -1.24 -8.49 -9.92
C TYR A 144 -0.31 -9.62 -9.46
N HIS A 145 0.70 -9.25 -8.68
CA HIS A 145 1.53 -10.18 -7.93
C HIS A 145 2.12 -9.48 -6.71
N CYS A 146 1.86 -10.04 -5.53
CA CYS A 146 2.36 -9.50 -4.27
C CYS A 146 3.83 -9.90 -4.05
N THR A 147 4.67 -8.92 -3.74
CA THR A 147 6.09 -9.10 -3.41
C THR A 147 6.48 -8.20 -2.22
N ASP A 148 7.73 -7.69 -2.18
CA ASP A 148 8.18 -6.73 -1.18
C ASP A 148 7.48 -5.35 -1.30
N ASP A 149 7.68 -4.46 -0.34
CA ASP A 149 6.99 -3.17 -0.24
C ASP A 149 7.54 -2.09 -1.17
N ARG A 150 8.70 -2.29 -1.79
CA ARG A 150 9.29 -1.33 -2.73
C ARG A 150 8.39 -1.14 -3.95
N THR A 151 8.12 0.11 -4.35
CA THR A 151 7.31 0.44 -5.52
C THR A 151 8.20 0.66 -6.73
N LEU A 152 8.12 -0.24 -7.71
CA LEU A 152 8.88 -0.20 -8.95
C LEU A 152 8.46 0.97 -9.85
N SER A 153 9.36 1.37 -10.76
CA SER A 153 9.01 2.28 -11.85
C SER A 153 8.03 1.64 -12.84
N ALA A 154 7.23 2.47 -13.50
CA ALA A 154 6.31 2.01 -14.55
C ALA A 154 6.98 1.15 -15.63
N LEU A 155 8.22 1.51 -16.02
CA LEU A 155 9.00 0.76 -17.00
C LEU A 155 9.48 -0.59 -16.46
N ALA A 156 9.78 -0.67 -15.16
CA ALA A 156 10.16 -1.93 -14.52
C ALA A 156 8.96 -2.87 -14.39
N VAL A 157 7.78 -2.36 -14.05
CA VAL A 157 6.51 -3.14 -14.05
C VAL A 157 6.23 -3.71 -15.43
N TYR A 158 6.33 -2.88 -16.48
CA TYR A 158 6.17 -3.32 -17.88
C TYR A 158 7.15 -4.47 -18.23
N ARG A 159 8.43 -4.34 -17.85
CA ARG A 159 9.46 -5.35 -18.13
C ARG A 159 9.22 -6.64 -17.34
N ARG A 160 8.78 -6.51 -16.11
CA ARG A 160 8.53 -7.64 -15.22
C ARG A 160 7.24 -8.38 -15.56
N GLY A 161 6.22 -7.66 -16.04
CA GLY A 161 4.91 -8.21 -16.36
C GLY A 161 4.01 -8.42 -15.14
N ASN A 162 4.39 -7.92 -13.97
CA ASN A 162 3.55 -7.97 -12.77
C ASN A 162 3.95 -6.91 -11.74
N GLY A 163 3.03 -6.65 -10.81
CA GLY A 163 3.24 -5.73 -9.70
C GLY A 163 2.10 -5.80 -8.67
N ARG A 164 2.28 -5.14 -7.52
CA ARG A 164 1.20 -4.92 -6.56
C ARG A 164 0.22 -3.86 -7.10
N CYS A 165 -0.95 -3.71 -6.48
CA CYS A 165 -1.95 -2.70 -6.90
C CYS A 165 -1.37 -1.28 -7.02
N GLY A 166 -0.46 -0.88 -6.10
CA GLY A 166 0.26 0.40 -6.16
C GLY A 166 1.17 0.52 -7.39
N GLU A 167 1.84 -0.56 -7.79
CA GLU A 167 2.71 -0.63 -8.96
C GLU A 167 1.89 -0.70 -10.27
N GLU A 168 0.82 -1.48 -10.30
CA GLU A 168 -0.09 -1.54 -11.45
C GLU A 168 -0.74 -0.18 -11.72
N SER A 169 -1.15 0.55 -10.66
CA SER A 169 -1.71 1.88 -10.81
C SER A 169 -0.67 2.91 -11.26
N VAL A 170 0.58 2.85 -10.78
CA VAL A 170 1.69 3.67 -11.30
C VAL A 170 1.94 3.39 -12.78
N PHE A 171 1.95 2.13 -13.18
CA PHE A 171 2.11 1.72 -14.58
C PHE A 171 0.97 2.25 -15.45
N THR A 172 -0.28 2.01 -15.04
CA THR A 172 -1.48 2.42 -15.78
C THR A 172 -1.57 3.96 -15.90
N VAL A 173 -1.28 4.71 -14.82
CA VAL A 173 -1.25 6.18 -14.87
C VAL A 173 -0.19 6.68 -15.84
N ASN A 174 1.01 6.11 -15.83
CA ASN A 174 2.07 6.51 -16.77
C ASN A 174 1.72 6.17 -18.23
N ALA A 175 1.10 5.03 -18.47
CA ALA A 175 0.60 4.64 -19.79
C ALA A 175 -0.48 5.63 -20.30
N LEU A 176 -1.46 5.96 -19.48
CA LEU A 176 -2.51 6.93 -19.79
C LEU A 176 -1.95 8.33 -20.08
N ARG A 177 -1.11 8.84 -19.19
CA ARG A 177 -0.48 10.15 -19.34
C ARG A 177 0.41 10.22 -20.58
N SER A 178 1.00 9.09 -21.02
CA SER A 178 1.87 9.05 -22.21
C SER A 178 1.14 9.33 -23.52
N VAL A 179 -0.16 9.07 -23.58
CA VAL A 179 -1.03 9.37 -24.72
C VAL A 179 -1.96 10.57 -24.48
N GLY A 180 -1.74 11.29 -23.40
CA GLY A 180 -2.43 12.55 -23.10
C GLY A 180 -3.73 12.42 -22.30
N VAL A 181 -4.10 11.23 -21.83
CA VAL A 181 -5.24 11.04 -20.92
C VAL A 181 -4.83 11.52 -19.52
N PRO A 182 -5.48 12.57 -18.96
CA PRO A 182 -5.17 13.00 -17.63
C PRO A 182 -5.57 11.92 -16.62
N ALA A 183 -4.62 11.47 -15.81
CA ALA A 183 -4.82 10.36 -14.90
C ALA A 183 -4.10 10.56 -13.56
N ARG A 184 -4.65 9.97 -12.49
CA ARG A 184 -4.04 9.95 -11.15
C ARG A 184 -4.29 8.63 -10.45
N GLN A 185 -3.42 8.29 -9.52
CA GLN A 185 -3.68 7.22 -8.57
C GLN A 185 -4.61 7.73 -7.48
N VAL A 186 -5.58 6.93 -7.09
CA VAL A 186 -6.33 7.06 -5.84
C VAL A 186 -6.05 5.87 -4.95
N TYR A 187 -6.15 6.09 -3.64
CA TYR A 187 -5.66 5.15 -2.65
C TYR A 187 -6.58 5.10 -1.43
N ALA A 188 -7.05 3.90 -1.10
CA ALA A 188 -7.60 3.60 0.21
C ALA A 188 -6.44 3.13 1.09
N PRO A 189 -5.92 3.96 1.99
CA PRO A 189 -4.67 3.68 2.71
C PRO A 189 -4.78 2.44 3.60
N LYS A 190 -5.95 2.26 4.18
CA LYS A 190 -6.31 1.08 4.99
C LYS A 190 -7.81 0.85 4.91
N TRP A 191 -8.20 -0.40 4.71
CA TRP A 191 -9.58 -0.80 4.84
C TRP A 191 -9.98 -0.95 6.30
N SER A 192 -11.18 -0.55 6.66
CA SER A 192 -11.73 -0.83 8.00
C SER A 192 -12.34 -2.23 8.10
N HIS A 193 -12.72 -2.84 6.99
CA HIS A 193 -13.42 -4.13 6.94
C HIS A 193 -12.53 -5.33 6.65
N CYS A 194 -11.26 -5.14 6.24
CA CYS A 194 -10.27 -6.19 6.06
C CYS A 194 -8.86 -5.66 6.27
N ASP A 195 -7.92 -6.55 6.59
CA ASP A 195 -6.51 -6.19 6.82
C ASP A 195 -5.77 -6.06 5.49
N ASP A 196 -6.00 -4.95 4.80
CA ASP A 196 -5.39 -4.64 3.50
C ASP A 196 -5.54 -3.14 3.19
N ASN A 197 -5.03 -2.76 2.02
CA ASN A 197 -5.18 -1.45 1.37
C ASN A 197 -5.47 -1.67 -0.12
N HIS A 198 -5.78 -0.61 -0.86
CA HIS A 198 -5.89 -0.73 -2.32
C HIS A 198 -5.60 0.59 -3.03
N ALA A 199 -4.99 0.48 -4.20
CA ALA A 199 -4.72 1.60 -5.09
C ALA A 199 -5.30 1.30 -6.48
N TRP A 200 -5.92 2.30 -7.07
CA TRP A 200 -6.48 2.23 -8.44
C TRP A 200 -6.33 3.57 -9.15
N VAL A 201 -6.98 3.75 -10.27
CA VAL A 201 -6.77 4.89 -11.16
C VAL A 201 -8.06 5.70 -11.32
N GLU A 202 -7.94 7.02 -11.35
CA GLU A 202 -8.95 7.93 -11.88
C GLU A 202 -8.42 8.64 -13.13
N ILE A 203 -9.31 8.85 -14.10
CA ILE A 203 -9.06 9.65 -15.29
C ILE A 203 -9.98 10.87 -15.34
N TRP A 204 -9.48 11.96 -15.94
CA TRP A 204 -10.29 13.14 -16.20
C TRP A 204 -10.82 13.12 -17.63
N CYS A 205 -12.11 13.11 -17.78
CA CYS A 205 -12.78 13.31 -19.06
C CYS A 205 -14.14 13.98 -18.84
N ASP A 206 -14.68 14.64 -19.85
CA ASP A 206 -15.99 15.26 -19.80
C ASP A 206 -16.19 16.21 -18.60
N GLY A 207 -15.11 16.85 -18.13
CA GLY A 207 -15.15 17.78 -16.99
C GLY A 207 -15.23 17.12 -15.61
N SER A 208 -15.00 15.81 -15.49
CA SER A 208 -15.12 15.05 -14.24
C SER A 208 -14.11 13.93 -14.12
N TRP A 209 -13.94 13.43 -12.88
CA TRP A 209 -13.12 12.26 -12.58
C TRP A 209 -13.96 10.98 -12.63
N TYR A 210 -13.42 9.95 -13.27
CA TYR A 210 -13.99 8.61 -13.37
C TYR A 210 -12.94 7.58 -13.01
N PHE A 211 -13.31 6.52 -12.26
CA PHE A 211 -12.35 5.50 -11.87
C PHE A 211 -12.36 4.27 -12.79
N LEU A 212 -11.25 3.53 -12.75
CA LEU A 212 -11.05 2.22 -13.36
C LEU A 212 -10.02 1.41 -12.55
N GLY A 213 -10.10 0.09 -12.61
CA GLY A 213 -9.08 -0.80 -12.03
C GLY A 213 -7.79 -0.74 -12.85
N ALA A 214 -6.64 -0.74 -12.19
CA ALA A 214 -5.34 -0.72 -12.88
C ALA A 214 -4.99 -2.12 -13.38
N CYS A 215 -4.69 -2.28 -14.66
CA CYS A 215 -4.48 -3.57 -15.33
C CYS A 215 -5.69 -4.54 -15.21
N GLU A 216 -6.83 -4.02 -14.82
CA GLU A 216 -8.09 -4.75 -14.61
C GLU A 216 -9.19 -4.10 -15.47
N PRO A 217 -9.19 -4.32 -16.79
CA PRO A 217 -10.05 -3.60 -17.70
C PRO A 217 -11.52 -4.02 -17.57
N GLU A 218 -12.37 -3.01 -17.55
CA GLU A 218 -13.81 -3.13 -17.69
C GLU A 218 -14.26 -2.42 -18.98
N GLU A 219 -15.46 -2.71 -19.45
CA GLU A 219 -16.01 -2.06 -20.65
C GLU A 219 -16.66 -0.70 -20.38
N ILE A 220 -16.74 -0.31 -19.12
CA ILE A 220 -17.26 0.99 -18.67
C ILE A 220 -16.35 1.57 -17.57
N LEU A 221 -16.36 2.89 -17.45
CA LEU A 221 -15.75 3.57 -16.32
C LEU A 221 -16.63 3.44 -15.06
N ASN A 222 -16.07 3.78 -13.90
CA ASN A 222 -16.71 3.66 -12.58
C ASN A 222 -17.09 2.22 -12.22
N LYS A 223 -16.37 1.25 -12.74
CA LYS A 223 -16.53 -0.17 -12.46
C LYS A 223 -15.16 -0.80 -12.15
N GLY A 224 -15.16 -1.71 -11.20
CA GLY A 224 -14.05 -2.56 -10.82
C GLY A 224 -14.50 -3.54 -9.76
N TRP A 225 -13.75 -4.62 -9.53
CA TRP A 225 -14.06 -5.61 -8.49
C TRP A 225 -14.17 -4.97 -7.10
N PHE A 226 -13.43 -3.89 -6.87
CA PHE A 226 -13.41 -3.15 -5.60
C PHE A 226 -14.57 -2.16 -5.43
N THR A 227 -15.53 -2.07 -6.37
CA THR A 227 -16.65 -1.10 -6.29
C THR A 227 -17.44 -1.22 -4.98
N ASN A 228 -17.71 -2.43 -4.50
CA ASN A 228 -18.35 -2.63 -3.20
C ASN A 228 -17.38 -2.36 -2.04
N ALA A 229 -16.15 -2.88 -2.11
CA ALA A 229 -15.15 -2.65 -1.08
C ALA A 229 -14.84 -1.17 -0.86
N SER A 230 -14.75 -0.37 -1.93
CA SER A 230 -14.51 1.08 -1.83
C SER A 230 -15.67 1.84 -1.17
N SER A 231 -16.90 1.30 -1.24
CA SER A 231 -18.05 1.87 -0.54
C SER A 231 -18.00 1.67 0.98
N ARG A 232 -17.12 0.81 1.47
CA ARG A 232 -16.82 0.55 2.89
C ARG A 232 -15.58 1.28 3.39
N ALA A 233 -14.97 2.11 2.55
CA ALA A 233 -13.79 2.86 2.93
C ALA A 233 -14.13 3.95 3.96
N MET A 234 -13.24 4.15 4.92
CA MET A 234 -13.26 5.32 5.80
C MET A 234 -12.53 6.51 5.16
N MET A 235 -11.62 6.25 4.21
CA MET A 235 -10.90 7.26 3.44
C MET A 235 -10.48 6.72 2.07
N VAL A 236 -10.59 7.57 1.05
CA VAL A 236 -9.97 7.43 -0.27
C VAL A 236 -9.37 8.77 -0.63
N HIS A 237 -8.10 8.80 -1.01
CA HIS A 237 -7.42 10.06 -1.30
C HIS A 237 -6.60 10.01 -2.58
N SER A 238 -6.37 11.19 -3.17
CA SER A 238 -5.40 11.46 -4.23
C SER A 238 -4.24 12.32 -3.72
N ARG A 239 -3.23 12.51 -4.55
CA ARG A 239 -2.03 13.30 -4.24
C ARG A 239 -1.78 14.38 -5.25
N VAL A 240 -1.37 15.55 -4.77
CA VAL A 240 -0.98 16.71 -5.59
C VAL A 240 0.40 17.19 -5.14
N PHE A 241 1.30 17.34 -6.08
CA PHE A 241 2.68 17.79 -5.84
C PHE A 241 2.85 19.30 -6.09
N ASP A 242 1.95 19.91 -6.83
CA ASP A 242 1.92 21.34 -7.11
C ASP A 242 1.38 22.15 -5.92
N THR A 243 1.74 23.42 -5.84
CA THR A 243 1.13 24.40 -4.94
C THR A 243 -0.25 24.87 -5.39
N MET A 244 -0.60 24.64 -6.66
CA MET A 244 -1.93 24.88 -7.18
C MET A 244 -2.76 23.63 -6.91
N ILE A 245 -3.42 23.66 -5.75
CA ILE A 245 -4.22 22.55 -5.26
C ILE A 245 -5.60 22.64 -5.89
N PRO A 246 -6.08 21.62 -6.61
CA PRO A 246 -7.45 21.56 -7.09
C PRO A 246 -8.46 21.72 -5.96
N GLU A 247 -9.67 22.16 -6.28
CA GLU A 247 -10.75 22.25 -5.31
C GLU A 247 -11.02 20.88 -4.67
N GLY A 248 -10.99 20.83 -3.33
CA GLY A 248 -11.15 19.60 -2.56
C GLY A 248 -10.79 19.75 -1.09
N GLU A 249 -11.19 18.79 -0.29
CA GLU A 249 -10.84 18.72 1.13
C GLU A 249 -9.42 18.18 1.31
N VAL A 250 -8.56 18.98 1.94
CA VAL A 250 -7.20 18.57 2.31
C VAL A 250 -7.27 17.71 3.56
N ILE A 251 -6.72 16.50 3.49
CA ILE A 251 -6.70 15.54 4.62
C ILE A 251 -5.30 15.33 5.22
N GLY A 252 -4.29 16.00 4.68
CA GLY A 252 -2.94 15.94 5.17
C GLY A 252 -1.93 16.52 4.19
N LYS A 253 -0.73 16.73 4.71
CA LYS A 253 0.46 17.12 3.93
C LYS A 253 1.65 16.30 4.35
N ASP A 254 2.43 15.87 3.37
CA ASP A 254 3.71 15.21 3.56
C ASP A 254 4.78 15.97 2.75
N GLY A 255 5.44 16.92 3.41
CA GLY A 255 6.38 17.82 2.77
C GLY A 255 5.76 18.61 1.61
N MET A 256 6.17 18.30 0.39
CA MET A 256 5.67 18.94 -0.83
C MET A 256 4.35 18.36 -1.32
N VAL A 257 3.89 17.24 -0.78
CA VAL A 257 2.69 16.53 -1.24
C VAL A 257 1.48 16.94 -0.40
N THR A 258 0.39 17.29 -1.08
CA THR A 258 -0.93 17.50 -0.46
C THR A 258 -1.84 16.33 -0.81
N MET A 259 -2.51 15.77 0.20
CA MET A 259 -3.49 14.70 0.04
C MET A 259 -4.90 15.27 0.04
N LEU A 260 -5.71 14.87 -0.95
CA LEU A 260 -7.09 15.32 -1.15
C LEU A 260 -8.08 14.19 -0.94
N ASN A 261 -9.15 14.47 -0.22
CA ASN A 261 -10.23 13.52 0.04
C ASN A 261 -11.08 13.29 -1.21
N GLU A 262 -11.16 12.05 -1.65
CA GLU A 262 -11.92 11.62 -2.82
C GLU A 262 -13.10 10.69 -2.44
N LEU A 263 -13.31 10.45 -1.16
CA LEU A 263 -14.22 9.43 -0.64
C LEU A 263 -15.68 9.58 -1.12
N LYS A 264 -16.15 10.80 -1.28
CA LYS A 264 -17.53 11.08 -1.71
C LYS A 264 -17.94 10.45 -3.05
N ARG A 265 -16.95 10.09 -3.89
CA ARG A 265 -17.23 9.39 -5.16
C ARG A 265 -17.47 7.88 -4.99
N TYR A 266 -17.12 7.34 -3.83
CA TYR A 266 -17.11 5.89 -3.58
C TYR A 266 -18.07 5.45 -2.50
N ALA A 267 -18.18 6.20 -1.40
CA ALA A 267 -18.88 5.82 -0.18
C ALA A 267 -19.86 6.88 0.30
N LEU A 268 -20.80 6.47 1.14
CA LEU A 268 -21.58 7.39 1.95
C LEU A 268 -20.65 8.01 3.02
N THR A 269 -20.72 9.31 3.16
CA THR A 269 -19.81 10.08 4.02
C THR A 269 -20.54 10.94 5.03
N LYS A 270 -19.82 11.28 6.10
CA LYS A 270 -20.24 12.22 7.13
C LYS A 270 -19.06 13.11 7.50
N GLU A 271 -19.33 14.39 7.75
CA GLU A 271 -18.34 15.29 8.35
C GLU A 271 -18.39 15.13 9.87
N ILE A 272 -17.23 14.90 10.48
CA ILE A 272 -17.05 14.85 11.92
C ILE A 272 -16.13 15.97 12.36
N THR A 273 -16.30 16.45 13.61
CA THR A 273 -15.47 17.51 14.20
C THR A 273 -14.82 17.04 15.49
N VAL A 274 -13.50 17.20 15.59
CA VAL A 274 -12.72 16.94 16.80
C VAL A 274 -12.37 18.27 17.47
N SER A 275 -12.67 18.38 18.76
CA SER A 275 -12.30 19.51 19.60
C SER A 275 -11.20 19.10 20.56
N VAL A 276 -10.01 19.70 20.42
CA VAL A 276 -8.84 19.41 21.24
C VAL A 276 -8.62 20.53 22.25
N LYS A 277 -8.48 20.15 23.51
CA LYS A 277 -8.15 21.05 24.63
C LYS A 277 -6.81 20.68 25.26
N ASP A 278 -6.12 21.67 25.80
CA ASP A 278 -4.92 21.42 26.61
C ASP A 278 -5.30 20.89 28.01
N SER A 279 -4.29 20.60 28.84
CA SER A 279 -4.48 20.11 30.22
C SER A 279 -5.23 21.06 31.15
N HIS A 280 -5.38 22.36 30.75
CA HIS A 280 -6.11 23.39 31.48
C HIS A 280 -7.52 23.62 30.93
N GLY A 281 -7.93 22.85 29.90
CA GLY A 281 -9.24 22.96 29.27
C GLY A 281 -9.37 24.09 28.24
N LYS A 282 -8.25 24.72 27.84
CA LYS A 282 -8.24 25.72 26.76
C LYS A 282 -8.13 25.07 25.38
N PRO A 283 -8.64 25.74 24.33
CA PRO A 283 -8.43 25.28 22.96
C PRO A 283 -6.93 25.07 22.65
N ALA A 284 -6.58 23.91 22.11
CA ALA A 284 -5.21 23.57 21.71
C ALA A 284 -5.04 23.89 20.22
N GLU A 285 -4.59 25.11 19.90
CA GLU A 285 -4.30 25.52 18.52
C GLU A 285 -3.04 24.81 17.99
N GLY A 286 -3.09 24.30 16.77
CA GLY A 286 -1.96 23.63 16.10
C GLY A 286 -1.66 22.24 16.63
N ALA A 287 -2.50 21.65 17.48
CA ALA A 287 -2.38 20.25 17.88
C ALA A 287 -2.49 19.35 16.64
N GLU A 288 -1.61 18.36 16.55
CA GLU A 288 -1.64 17.37 15.49
C GLU A 288 -2.67 16.29 15.83
N VAL A 289 -3.64 16.08 14.95
CA VAL A 289 -4.72 15.10 15.10
C VAL A 289 -4.60 14.07 14.00
N SER A 290 -4.44 12.81 14.37
CA SER A 290 -4.44 11.66 13.49
C SER A 290 -5.80 10.96 13.59
N PHE A 291 -6.42 10.74 12.43
CA PHE A 291 -7.62 9.94 12.26
C PHE A 291 -7.21 8.58 11.76
N GLU A 292 -7.59 7.52 12.47
CA GLU A 292 -6.99 6.19 12.32
C GLU A 292 -8.06 5.10 12.22
N VAL A 293 -7.77 4.04 11.49
CA VAL A 293 -8.56 2.81 11.48
C VAL A 293 -7.74 1.66 12.03
N LEU A 294 -8.40 0.70 12.66
CA LEU A 294 -7.73 -0.50 13.12
C LEU A 294 -7.55 -1.47 11.95
N ASN A 295 -6.30 -1.72 11.60
CA ASN A 295 -5.93 -2.57 10.47
C ASN A 295 -4.59 -3.25 10.79
N TYR A 296 -4.45 -4.54 10.55
CA TYR A 296 -3.29 -5.33 10.95
C TYR A 296 -2.93 -5.19 12.44
N SER A 297 -3.92 -5.21 13.33
CA SER A 297 -3.73 -5.00 14.78
C SER A 297 -2.94 -3.74 15.12
N GLU A 298 -3.04 -2.68 14.32
CA GLU A 298 -2.47 -1.36 14.61
C GLU A 298 -3.45 -0.25 14.23
N TYR A 299 -3.38 0.86 14.93
CA TYR A 299 -4.06 2.08 14.51
C TYR A 299 -3.27 2.75 13.40
N ALA A 300 -3.81 2.68 12.20
CA ALA A 300 -3.17 3.19 11.00
C ALA A 300 -3.83 4.50 10.55
N PRO A 301 -3.06 5.57 10.34
CA PRO A 301 -3.60 6.87 9.98
C PRO A 301 -4.21 6.85 8.57
N ILE A 302 -5.39 7.46 8.45
CA ILE A 302 -6.07 7.72 7.18
C ILE A 302 -6.14 9.21 6.85
N ALA A 303 -5.95 10.09 7.85
CA ALA A 303 -5.77 11.54 7.70
C ALA A 303 -4.98 12.10 8.88
N GLU A 304 -4.15 13.12 8.64
CA GLU A 304 -3.41 13.83 9.68
C GLU A 304 -3.56 15.35 9.46
N LEU A 305 -4.19 16.01 10.42
CA LEU A 305 -4.57 17.42 10.33
C LEU A 305 -4.16 18.19 11.59
N LYS A 306 -4.20 19.52 11.51
CA LYS A 306 -3.94 20.39 12.67
C LYS A 306 -5.19 21.15 13.06
N THR A 307 -5.35 21.33 14.36
CA THR A 307 -6.44 22.15 14.90
C THR A 307 -6.28 23.63 14.58
N ASP A 308 -7.40 24.31 14.41
CA ASP A 308 -7.49 25.76 14.24
C ASP A 308 -7.31 26.52 15.56
N SER A 309 -7.48 27.85 15.53
CA SER A 309 -7.38 28.73 16.71
C SER A 309 -8.47 28.47 17.77
N LEU A 310 -9.52 27.72 17.44
CA LEU A 310 -10.55 27.27 18.39
C LEU A 310 -10.28 25.84 18.90
N GLY A 311 -9.12 25.27 18.58
CA GLY A 311 -8.77 23.89 18.91
C GLY A 311 -9.59 22.85 18.14
N LYS A 312 -10.15 23.19 16.97
CA LYS A 312 -11.04 22.31 16.22
C LYS A 312 -10.42 21.87 14.89
N VAL A 313 -10.80 20.68 14.47
CA VAL A 313 -10.50 20.13 13.15
C VAL A 313 -11.66 19.26 12.68
N SER A 314 -12.01 19.35 11.39
CA SER A 314 -13.07 18.53 10.79
C SER A 314 -12.52 17.63 9.70
N LEU A 315 -13.16 16.48 9.52
CA LEU A 315 -12.85 15.50 8.49
C LEU A 315 -14.14 14.90 7.92
N THR A 316 -14.24 14.84 6.60
CA THR A 316 -15.26 14.01 5.91
C THR A 316 -14.76 12.57 5.81
N THR A 317 -15.45 11.61 6.41
CA THR A 317 -15.07 10.20 6.47
C THR A 317 -16.26 9.27 6.22
N GLY A 318 -16.02 7.96 6.13
CA GLY A 318 -17.04 6.91 6.00
C GLY A 318 -17.85 6.69 7.27
N LEU A 319 -18.84 5.77 7.21
CA LEU A 319 -19.79 5.50 8.30
C LEU A 319 -19.36 4.24 9.08
N GLY A 320 -18.43 4.38 9.99
CA GLY A 320 -17.88 3.30 10.83
C GLY A 320 -17.11 3.84 12.03
N SER A 321 -16.45 2.95 12.77
CA SER A 321 -15.59 3.36 13.88
C SER A 321 -14.29 3.96 13.40
N ILE A 322 -13.87 5.04 14.06
CA ILE A 322 -12.61 5.72 13.85
C ILE A 322 -11.90 5.93 15.19
N HIS A 323 -10.62 5.67 15.23
CA HIS A 323 -9.76 6.03 16.34
C HIS A 323 -9.12 7.39 16.07
N ILE A 324 -8.97 8.21 17.10
CA ILE A 324 -8.47 9.58 16.99
C ILE A 324 -7.38 9.75 18.02
N SER A 325 -6.16 10.03 17.59
CA SER A 325 -5.06 10.40 18.47
C SER A 325 -4.69 11.87 18.26
N ALA A 326 -4.39 12.57 19.33
CA ALA A 326 -3.96 13.96 19.29
C ALA A 326 -2.70 14.17 20.11
N ARG A 327 -1.80 15.03 19.61
CA ARG A 327 -0.54 15.36 20.29
C ARG A 327 -0.16 16.82 20.11
N MET A 328 0.57 17.33 21.06
CA MET A 328 1.15 18.66 21.01
C MET A 328 2.42 18.75 21.89
N TYR A 329 3.44 19.43 21.41
CA TYR A 329 4.58 19.75 22.26
C TYR A 329 4.34 21.08 22.95
N ALA A 330 4.26 21.09 24.28
CA ALA A 330 4.02 22.27 25.08
C ALA A 330 4.79 22.18 26.41
N ASP A 331 5.26 23.32 26.91
CA ASP A 331 5.95 23.45 28.19
C ASP A 331 7.15 22.49 28.39
N GLY A 332 7.80 22.08 27.28
CA GLY A 332 8.98 21.24 27.31
C GLY A 332 8.69 19.72 27.29
N GLU A 333 7.44 19.32 27.16
CA GLU A 333 7.03 17.91 27.09
C GLU A 333 6.00 17.66 25.98
N TRP A 334 5.85 16.40 25.59
CA TRP A 334 4.79 15.97 24.71
C TRP A 334 3.52 15.67 25.48
N LEU A 335 2.44 16.32 25.09
CA LEU A 335 1.08 16.01 25.52
C LEU A 335 0.44 15.09 24.49
N HIS A 336 -0.36 14.17 24.97
CA HIS A 336 -1.03 13.14 24.16
C HIS A 336 -2.41 12.83 24.69
N ALA A 337 -3.32 12.39 23.83
CA ALA A 337 -4.59 11.77 24.22
C ALA A 337 -5.19 11.01 23.02
N GLU A 338 -5.97 10.00 23.31
CA GLU A 338 -6.66 9.15 22.33
C GLU A 338 -8.14 9.04 22.68
N ASN A 339 -8.98 8.82 21.67
CA ASN A 339 -10.40 8.48 21.81
C ASN A 339 -10.86 7.72 20.57
N SER A 340 -11.96 7.00 20.67
CA SER A 340 -12.63 6.34 19.54
C SER A 340 -14.07 6.76 19.46
N MET A 341 -14.63 6.83 18.24
CA MET A 341 -16.04 7.15 18.00
C MET A 341 -16.60 6.33 16.84
N ASP A 342 -17.91 6.13 16.85
CA ASP A 342 -18.67 5.59 15.70
C ASP A 342 -19.29 6.75 14.91
N THR A 343 -18.73 7.06 13.74
CA THR A 343 -19.18 8.16 12.88
C THR A 343 -20.60 7.96 12.37
N LYS A 344 -21.17 6.76 12.43
CA LYS A 344 -22.56 6.50 12.06
C LYS A 344 -23.52 7.18 13.03
N THR A 345 -23.18 7.23 14.30
CA THR A 345 -24.03 7.72 15.38
C THR A 345 -23.55 9.03 15.99
N GLU A 346 -22.27 9.35 15.89
CA GLU A 346 -21.63 10.50 16.51
C GLU A 346 -21.11 11.48 15.46
N ASP A 347 -21.17 12.79 15.75
CA ASP A 347 -20.74 13.87 14.85
C ASP A 347 -19.53 14.63 15.40
N CYS A 348 -19.22 14.49 16.69
CA CYS A 348 -18.14 15.21 17.33
C CYS A 348 -17.49 14.41 18.44
N CYS A 349 -16.20 14.68 18.62
CA CYS A 349 -15.39 14.11 19.70
C CYS A 349 -14.63 15.23 20.43
N GLU A 350 -14.54 15.14 21.75
CA GLU A 350 -13.70 16.03 22.54
C GLU A 350 -12.50 15.26 23.12
N ILE A 351 -11.31 15.81 22.92
CA ILE A 351 -10.03 15.25 23.40
C ILE A 351 -9.35 16.27 24.30
N CYS A 352 -8.84 15.83 25.45
CA CYS A 352 -8.08 16.65 26.36
C CYS A 352 -6.64 16.13 26.46
N LEU A 353 -5.70 16.88 25.92
CA LEU A 353 -4.27 16.57 25.93
C LEU A 353 -3.72 16.58 27.35
N MET A 354 -2.98 15.55 27.72
CA MET A 354 -2.37 15.37 29.03
C MET A 354 -0.91 14.91 28.87
N PRO A 355 -0.06 15.16 29.85
CA PRO A 355 1.24 14.49 29.92
C PRO A 355 1.09 12.98 29.87
N VAL A 356 2.05 12.32 29.25
CA VAL A 356 2.09 10.85 29.15
C VAL A 356 2.02 10.21 30.55
N GLY A 357 1.18 9.19 30.70
CA GLY A 357 0.90 8.52 31.95
C GLY A 357 -0.20 9.19 32.81
N LYS A 358 -0.82 10.26 32.28
CA LYS A 358 -1.94 10.98 32.96
C LYS A 358 -3.14 11.20 32.05
N GLU A 359 -3.16 10.54 30.91
CA GLU A 359 -4.21 10.65 29.89
C GLU A 359 -5.54 10.13 30.45
N LYS A 360 -6.63 10.85 30.13
CA LYS A 360 -7.97 10.42 30.51
C LYS A 360 -8.43 9.29 29.59
N GLY A 361 -8.98 8.23 30.18
CA GLY A 361 -9.48 7.06 29.44
C GLY A 361 -8.42 6.02 29.11
N ILE A 362 -7.14 6.29 29.34
CA ILE A 362 -6.06 5.31 29.25
C ILE A 362 -5.80 4.72 30.63
N PHE A 363 -5.93 3.40 30.76
CA PHE A 363 -5.70 2.65 31.98
C PHE A 363 -4.41 1.85 31.84
N TYR A 364 -3.38 2.27 32.59
CA TYR A 364 -2.09 1.57 32.58
C TYR A 364 -2.19 0.26 33.37
N GLU A 365 -1.59 -0.79 32.77
CA GLU A 365 -1.50 -2.14 33.33
C GLU A 365 -2.87 -2.87 33.45
N GLU A 366 -3.86 -2.41 32.71
CA GLU A 366 -5.18 -3.05 32.60
C GLU A 366 -5.55 -3.22 31.13
N TRP A 367 -6.25 -4.31 30.80
CA TRP A 367 -6.82 -4.51 29.46
C TRP A 367 -8.13 -3.74 29.31
N THR A 368 -8.20 -2.93 28.28
CA THR A 368 -9.43 -2.21 27.90
C THR A 368 -9.97 -2.78 26.60
N GLU A 369 -11.24 -3.16 26.59
CA GLU A 369 -11.92 -3.70 25.41
C GLU A 369 -12.45 -2.59 24.50
N ILE A 370 -12.30 -2.77 23.18
CA ILE A 370 -12.73 -1.82 22.15
C ILE A 370 -13.44 -2.57 21.04
N ASP A 371 -14.58 -2.05 20.59
CA ASP A 371 -15.32 -2.52 19.41
C ASP A 371 -15.13 -1.55 18.25
N MET A 372 -14.61 -2.04 17.13
CA MET A 372 -14.48 -1.28 15.91
C MET A 372 -15.49 -1.77 14.87
N ILE A 373 -16.44 -0.92 14.53
CA ILE A 373 -17.53 -1.24 13.60
C ILE A 373 -17.12 -0.85 12.18
N ALA A 374 -17.16 -1.79 11.26
CA ALA A 374 -16.89 -1.53 9.85
C ALA A 374 -18.12 -0.93 9.13
N PRO A 375 -17.95 -0.06 8.12
CA PRO A 375 -19.03 0.38 7.25
C PRO A 375 -19.67 -0.80 6.49
N HIS A 376 -20.94 -0.67 6.15
CA HIS A 376 -21.65 -1.60 5.26
C HIS A 376 -21.48 -1.21 3.79
N ASP A 377 -21.67 -2.18 2.88
CA ASP A 377 -21.69 -1.94 1.45
C ASP A 377 -22.80 -0.96 1.05
N ALA A 378 -22.44 0.14 0.46
CA ALA A 378 -23.36 1.15 -0.06
C ALA A 378 -22.73 1.90 -1.26
N PRO A 379 -22.43 1.20 -2.38
CA PRO A 379 -21.76 1.82 -3.52
C PRO A 379 -22.56 3.00 -4.08
N VAL A 380 -21.87 4.12 -4.27
CA VAL A 380 -22.43 5.35 -4.84
C VAL A 380 -22.74 5.15 -6.31
N ASN A 381 -21.80 4.54 -7.04
CA ASN A 381 -21.99 4.20 -8.44
C ASN A 381 -22.63 2.82 -8.59
N LYS A 382 -23.66 2.75 -9.44
CA LYS A 382 -24.44 1.54 -9.71
C LYS A 382 -24.48 1.18 -11.20
N ASP A 383 -23.64 1.82 -12.03
CA ASP A 383 -23.58 1.54 -13.45
C ASP A 383 -23.13 0.09 -13.70
N MET A 384 -23.76 -0.54 -14.66
CA MET A 384 -23.48 -1.93 -15.04
C MET A 384 -23.26 -2.01 -16.55
N PRO A 385 -22.26 -2.77 -17.00
CA PRO A 385 -22.07 -3.02 -18.42
C PRO A 385 -23.25 -3.86 -18.97
N THR A 386 -23.60 -3.64 -20.25
CA THR A 386 -24.60 -4.47 -20.94
C THR A 386 -24.09 -5.90 -21.08
N PRO A 387 -24.99 -6.89 -21.34
CA PRO A 387 -24.56 -8.26 -21.60
C PRO A 387 -23.52 -8.38 -22.74
N GLU A 388 -23.70 -7.62 -23.82
CA GLU A 388 -22.76 -7.59 -24.95
C GLU A 388 -21.41 -7.00 -24.57
N GLN A 389 -21.41 -5.95 -23.71
CA GLN A 389 -20.16 -5.41 -23.16
C GLN A 389 -19.46 -6.41 -22.26
N LYS A 390 -20.18 -7.10 -21.36
CA LYS A 390 -19.61 -8.16 -20.51
C LYS A 390 -18.95 -9.27 -21.35
N GLU A 391 -19.64 -9.78 -22.37
CA GLU A 391 -19.10 -10.81 -23.25
C GLU A 391 -17.84 -10.33 -23.98
N ARG A 392 -17.88 -9.10 -24.52
CA ARG A 392 -16.74 -8.49 -25.20
C ARG A 392 -15.55 -8.33 -24.24
N GLY A 393 -15.79 -7.82 -23.05
CA GLY A 393 -14.78 -7.64 -22.00
C GLY A 393 -14.12 -8.95 -21.59
N SER A 394 -14.93 -9.97 -21.32
CA SER A 394 -14.42 -11.31 -20.96
C SER A 394 -13.52 -11.89 -22.06
N ARG A 395 -13.93 -11.78 -23.33
CA ARG A 395 -13.11 -12.24 -24.47
C ARG A 395 -11.78 -11.45 -24.56
N ARG A 396 -11.83 -10.13 -24.51
CA ARG A 396 -10.62 -9.28 -24.55
C ARG A 396 -9.66 -9.56 -23.40
N LEU A 397 -10.20 -9.78 -22.20
CA LEU A 397 -9.39 -10.13 -21.02
C LEU A 397 -8.72 -11.50 -21.18
N ALA A 398 -9.44 -12.49 -21.71
CA ALA A 398 -8.86 -13.80 -22.00
C ALA A 398 -7.72 -13.72 -23.04
N GLU A 399 -7.90 -12.91 -24.11
CA GLU A 399 -6.84 -12.63 -25.09
C GLU A 399 -5.63 -11.92 -24.45
N ALA A 400 -5.86 -10.93 -23.57
CA ALA A 400 -4.81 -10.22 -22.83
C ALA A 400 -4.02 -11.19 -21.93
N ASN A 401 -4.71 -12.07 -21.19
CA ASN A 401 -4.08 -13.06 -20.32
C ASN A 401 -3.20 -14.04 -21.14
N ALA A 402 -3.71 -14.54 -22.24
CA ALA A 402 -2.95 -15.44 -23.11
C ALA A 402 -1.69 -14.78 -23.69
N TYR A 403 -1.79 -13.53 -24.12
CA TYR A 403 -0.65 -12.74 -24.61
C TYR A 403 0.39 -12.53 -23.51
N ARG A 404 -0.04 -12.11 -22.31
CA ARG A 404 0.84 -11.88 -21.14
C ARG A 404 1.58 -13.14 -20.72
N GLU A 405 0.90 -14.29 -20.63
CA GLU A 405 1.52 -15.56 -20.27
C GLU A 405 2.66 -15.94 -21.21
N GLN A 406 2.47 -15.69 -22.50
CA GLN A 406 3.53 -15.91 -23.49
C GLN A 406 4.69 -14.93 -23.32
N LYS A 407 4.42 -13.67 -23.00
CA LYS A 407 5.43 -12.62 -22.83
C LYS A 407 6.29 -12.82 -21.58
N VAL A 408 5.69 -13.10 -20.44
CA VAL A 408 6.41 -13.32 -19.16
C VAL A 408 7.43 -14.43 -19.26
N ARG A 409 7.16 -15.50 -20.02
CA ARG A 409 8.13 -16.59 -20.24
C ARG A 409 9.42 -16.15 -20.92
N ASN A 410 9.41 -15.03 -21.61
CA ASN A 410 10.55 -14.49 -22.36
C ASN A 410 11.25 -13.31 -21.67
N LEU A 411 10.72 -12.81 -20.54
CA LEU A 411 11.27 -11.68 -19.80
C LEU A 411 12.34 -12.17 -18.82
N SER A 412 13.61 -12.13 -19.25
CA SER A 412 14.78 -12.29 -18.37
C SER A 412 15.58 -10.99 -18.36
N ASN A 413 16.01 -10.53 -17.19
CA ASN A 413 16.90 -9.37 -17.13
C ASN A 413 18.28 -9.72 -17.70
N PRO A 414 18.67 -9.18 -18.87
CA PRO A 414 19.96 -9.47 -19.49
C PRO A 414 21.15 -8.93 -18.67
N GLU A 415 20.91 -7.91 -17.84
CA GLU A 415 21.98 -7.29 -17.03
C GLU A 415 22.51 -8.21 -15.93
N CYS A 416 21.67 -9.06 -15.31
CA CYS A 416 22.12 -10.09 -14.39
C CYS A 416 23.04 -11.10 -15.10
N ARG A 417 22.67 -11.54 -16.31
CA ARG A 417 23.50 -12.45 -17.11
C ARG A 417 24.82 -11.80 -17.49
N LYS A 418 24.79 -10.57 -18.01
CA LYS A 418 25.98 -9.77 -18.34
C LYS A 418 26.91 -9.60 -17.14
N PHE A 419 26.36 -9.42 -15.94
CA PHE A 419 27.12 -9.34 -14.71
C PHE A 419 27.79 -10.69 -14.35
N LEU A 420 27.10 -11.82 -14.55
CA LEU A 420 27.64 -13.15 -14.23
C LEU A 420 28.68 -13.65 -15.26
N GLU A 421 28.50 -13.32 -16.53
CA GLU A 421 29.35 -13.82 -17.64
C GLU A 421 30.70 -13.11 -17.74
N LYS A 422 30.93 -12.07 -16.94
CA LYS A 422 32.21 -11.36 -16.97
C LYS A 422 33.34 -12.24 -16.45
N GLU A 423 34.30 -12.52 -17.30
CA GLU A 423 35.49 -13.32 -17.00
C GLU A 423 36.44 -12.58 -16.06
N THR A 424 36.17 -12.62 -14.78
CA THR A 424 36.99 -12.09 -13.67
C THR A 424 37.05 -13.15 -12.58
N GLY A 425 38.12 -13.20 -11.81
CA GLY A 425 38.37 -14.26 -10.83
C GLY A 425 37.46 -14.33 -9.61
N ASP A 426 36.36 -13.54 -9.62
CA ASP A 426 35.42 -13.34 -8.53
C ASP A 426 34.00 -13.89 -8.84
N SER A 427 33.90 -14.90 -9.71
CA SER A 427 32.62 -15.49 -10.14
C SER A 427 31.73 -15.98 -8.98
N SER A 428 32.35 -16.49 -7.90
CA SER A 428 31.63 -16.93 -6.70
C SER A 428 30.96 -15.75 -5.99
N MET A 429 31.67 -14.63 -5.86
CA MET A 429 31.10 -13.42 -5.20
C MET A 429 30.02 -12.74 -6.05
N ARG A 430 30.11 -12.82 -7.38
CA ARG A 430 29.03 -12.37 -8.27
C ARG A 430 27.73 -13.11 -8.03
N LYS A 431 27.79 -14.43 -7.88
CA LYS A 431 26.60 -15.23 -7.54
C LYS A 431 26.04 -14.84 -6.18
N LYS A 432 26.89 -14.79 -5.15
CA LYS A 432 26.48 -14.38 -3.79
C LYS A 432 25.90 -12.98 -3.74
N LEU A 433 26.42 -12.04 -4.55
CA LEU A 433 25.84 -10.70 -4.64
C LEU A 433 24.41 -10.74 -5.20
N LEU A 434 24.14 -11.53 -6.25
CA LEU A 434 22.78 -11.68 -6.78
C LEU A 434 21.84 -12.44 -5.83
N GLU A 435 22.38 -13.40 -5.07
CA GLU A 435 21.59 -14.17 -4.09
C GLU A 435 21.10 -13.33 -2.93
N VAL A 436 21.87 -12.30 -2.54
CA VAL A 436 21.50 -11.39 -1.43
C VAL A 436 20.55 -10.27 -1.86
N LEU A 437 20.34 -10.07 -3.16
CA LEU A 437 19.40 -9.10 -3.70
C LEU A 437 17.97 -9.65 -3.73
N THR A 438 17.00 -8.75 -3.61
CA THR A 438 15.57 -9.09 -3.72
C THR A 438 15.22 -9.53 -5.15
N GLU A 439 14.03 -10.09 -5.33
CA GLU A 439 13.53 -10.45 -6.67
C GLU A 439 13.40 -9.20 -7.55
N LYS A 440 12.86 -8.10 -6.99
CA LYS A 440 12.74 -6.82 -7.70
C LYS A 440 14.09 -6.26 -8.12
N ASP A 441 15.10 -6.29 -7.25
CA ASP A 441 16.45 -5.86 -7.61
C ASP A 441 17.02 -6.64 -8.80
N ARG A 442 16.82 -7.95 -8.82
CA ARG A 442 17.27 -8.79 -9.94
C ARG A 442 16.53 -8.51 -11.23
N THR A 443 15.32 -7.98 -11.16
CA THR A 443 14.52 -7.61 -12.33
C THR A 443 15.00 -6.31 -12.97
N ASP A 444 15.35 -5.31 -12.17
CA ASP A 444 15.67 -3.96 -12.64
C ASP A 444 17.13 -3.50 -12.45
N CYS A 445 17.99 -4.34 -11.86
CA CYS A 445 19.39 -4.01 -11.65
C CYS A 445 20.14 -3.77 -12.97
N ILE A 446 21.16 -2.93 -12.87
CA ILE A 446 22.08 -2.63 -13.96
C ILE A 446 23.44 -3.22 -13.63
N SER A 447 24.02 -4.00 -14.57
CA SER A 447 25.31 -4.68 -14.40
C SER A 447 26.40 -3.73 -13.89
N GLN A 448 26.48 -2.51 -14.42
CA GLN A 448 27.49 -1.53 -14.00
C GLN A 448 27.35 -1.05 -12.55
N VAL A 449 26.13 -1.09 -11.98
CA VAL A 449 25.90 -0.78 -10.56
C VAL A 449 26.47 -1.90 -9.71
N LEU A 450 26.14 -3.14 -10.04
CA LEU A 450 26.65 -4.32 -9.33
C LEU A 450 28.17 -4.44 -9.40
N GLU A 451 28.79 -4.10 -10.55
CA GLU A 451 30.23 -4.07 -10.74
C GLU A 451 30.92 -3.09 -9.78
N GLU A 452 30.36 -1.90 -9.61
CA GLU A 452 30.92 -0.91 -8.67
C GLU A 452 30.89 -1.44 -7.24
N HIS A 453 29.73 -1.97 -6.81
CA HIS A 453 29.59 -2.51 -5.47
C HIS A 453 30.52 -3.67 -5.19
N LEU A 454 30.64 -4.60 -6.13
CA LEU A 454 31.56 -5.71 -6.03
C LEU A 454 33.01 -5.21 -5.92
N LYS A 455 33.44 -4.35 -6.85
CA LYS A 455 34.81 -3.82 -6.92
C LYS A 455 35.25 -3.19 -5.60
N PHE A 456 34.42 -2.36 -4.99
CA PHE A 456 34.77 -1.63 -3.77
C PHE A 456 34.57 -2.43 -2.49
N ALA A 457 33.80 -3.53 -2.52
CA ALA A 457 33.64 -4.43 -1.37
C ALA A 457 34.70 -5.52 -1.29
N LEU A 458 35.15 -6.08 -2.42
CA LEU A 458 36.11 -7.18 -2.49
C LEU A 458 37.39 -7.00 -1.65
N PRO A 459 38.02 -5.82 -1.51
CA PRO A 459 39.19 -5.65 -0.65
C PRO A 459 39.00 -6.14 0.78
N TYR A 460 37.77 -6.19 1.28
CA TYR A 460 37.43 -6.59 2.65
C TYR A 460 37.04 -8.06 2.79
N GLU A 461 36.86 -8.80 1.68
CA GLU A 461 36.37 -10.19 1.69
C GLU A 461 37.17 -11.11 2.63
N LYS A 462 38.49 -10.98 2.62
CA LYS A 462 39.39 -11.85 3.40
C LYS A 462 39.48 -11.46 4.88
N SER A 463 38.89 -10.36 5.30
CA SER A 463 38.98 -9.85 6.67
C SER A 463 37.88 -10.38 7.59
N MET A 464 36.87 -11.08 7.04
CA MET A 464 35.73 -11.61 7.80
C MET A 464 35.11 -12.83 7.12
N ASP A 465 34.25 -13.55 7.86
CA ASP A 465 33.55 -14.72 7.34
C ASP A 465 32.50 -14.31 6.29
N ALA A 466 32.22 -15.21 5.34
CA ALA A 466 31.29 -14.95 4.23
C ALA A 466 29.87 -14.61 4.72
N ASP A 467 29.40 -15.22 5.81
CA ASP A 467 28.10 -15.01 6.42
C ASP A 467 27.97 -13.61 7.05
N ILE A 468 29.07 -12.91 7.25
CA ILE A 468 29.12 -11.52 7.68
C ILE A 468 29.37 -10.61 6.47
N PHE A 469 30.34 -10.97 5.63
CA PHE A 469 30.75 -10.17 4.49
C PHE A 469 29.61 -9.95 3.49
N VAL A 470 28.93 -11.03 3.08
CA VAL A 470 27.94 -10.96 2.01
C VAL A 470 26.73 -10.10 2.41
N PRO A 471 26.02 -10.32 3.52
CA PRO A 471 24.83 -9.54 3.86
C PRO A 471 25.14 -8.14 4.40
N TYR A 472 26.30 -7.92 5.03
CA TYR A 472 26.54 -6.69 5.80
C TYR A 472 27.66 -5.80 5.28
N VAL A 473 28.38 -6.22 4.22
CA VAL A 473 29.40 -5.42 3.55
C VAL A 473 29.23 -5.42 2.03
N LEU A 474 29.07 -6.61 1.41
CA LEU A 474 28.92 -6.73 -0.03
C LEU A 474 27.55 -6.24 -0.52
N ASN A 475 26.47 -6.59 0.19
CA ASN A 475 25.11 -6.20 -0.16
C ASN A 475 24.99 -4.68 -0.31
N PRO A 476 24.65 -4.16 -1.49
CA PRO A 476 24.48 -2.73 -1.71
C PRO A 476 23.18 -2.19 -1.13
N ARG A 477 22.16 -3.02 -0.99
CA ARG A 477 20.84 -2.61 -0.49
C ARG A 477 20.82 -2.53 1.03
N VAL A 478 20.27 -1.46 1.55
CA VAL A 478 20.13 -1.23 3.00
C VAL A 478 18.67 -1.33 3.44
N ASP A 479 17.76 -0.67 2.74
CA ASP A 479 16.30 -0.64 2.95
C ASP A 479 15.62 -0.63 1.56
N ASP A 480 14.63 0.21 1.32
CA ASP A 480 13.87 0.30 0.07
C ASP A 480 14.37 1.41 -0.89
N GLU A 481 15.56 1.94 -0.68
CA GLU A 481 16.17 2.96 -1.55
C GLU A 481 16.42 2.43 -2.96
N VAL A 482 16.45 3.32 -3.97
CA VAL A 482 16.83 2.98 -5.34
C VAL A 482 18.26 2.43 -5.39
N LEU A 483 18.45 1.28 -6.04
CA LEU A 483 19.76 0.67 -6.16
C LEU A 483 20.66 1.43 -7.16
N GLN A 484 21.63 2.18 -6.65
CA GLN A 484 22.53 3.04 -7.43
C GLN A 484 23.99 2.86 -7.03
N LYS A 485 24.91 3.37 -7.87
CA LYS A 485 26.33 3.51 -7.53
C LYS A 485 26.51 4.52 -6.42
N TYR A 486 27.16 4.14 -5.33
CA TYR A 486 27.45 5.10 -4.24
C TYR A 486 28.83 4.94 -3.60
N ARG A 487 29.46 3.77 -3.72
CA ARG A 487 30.72 3.51 -2.98
C ARG A 487 31.84 4.41 -3.43
N LYS A 488 31.98 4.63 -4.73
CA LYS A 488 32.97 5.55 -5.26
C LYS A 488 32.72 6.98 -4.78
N ALA A 489 31.48 7.43 -4.88
CA ALA A 489 31.10 8.78 -4.44
C ALA A 489 31.40 9.02 -2.95
N ILE A 490 31.12 8.04 -2.09
CA ILE A 490 31.43 8.10 -0.67
C ILE A 490 32.96 8.24 -0.46
N LEU A 491 33.77 7.41 -1.15
CA LEU A 491 35.22 7.44 -0.99
C LEU A 491 35.84 8.74 -1.48
N GLU A 492 35.27 9.39 -2.49
CA GLU A 492 35.70 10.70 -3.01
C GLU A 492 35.38 11.86 -2.07
N GLN A 493 34.39 11.71 -1.19
CA GLN A 493 34.03 12.72 -0.18
C GLN A 493 34.90 12.67 1.08
N LEU A 494 35.67 11.60 1.28
CA LEU A 494 36.43 11.34 2.48
C LEU A 494 37.93 11.47 2.21
N SER A 495 38.64 12.27 3.01
CA SER A 495 40.10 12.24 3.05
C SER A 495 40.63 10.91 3.64
N GLU A 496 41.89 10.57 3.38
CA GLU A 496 42.49 9.35 3.96
C GLU A 496 42.52 9.38 5.50
N GLU A 497 42.64 10.54 6.10
CA GLU A 497 42.58 10.71 7.55
C GLU A 497 41.17 10.39 8.08
N GLU A 498 40.15 10.91 7.42
CA GLU A 498 38.75 10.63 7.76
C GLU A 498 38.42 9.15 7.59
N LYS A 499 38.82 8.51 6.48
CA LYS A 499 38.63 7.07 6.27
C LYS A 499 39.21 6.24 7.43
N ASN A 500 40.46 6.53 7.80
CA ASN A 500 41.13 5.82 8.89
C ASN A 500 40.46 6.07 10.26
N MET A 501 39.99 7.30 10.52
CA MET A 501 39.29 7.64 11.75
C MET A 501 37.95 6.92 11.84
N LEU A 502 37.13 6.96 10.76
CA LEU A 502 35.80 6.37 10.70
C LEU A 502 35.84 4.85 10.75
N GLN A 503 36.89 4.20 10.20
CA GLN A 503 37.10 2.76 10.34
C GLN A 503 37.40 2.35 11.79
N LYS A 504 38.13 3.16 12.54
CA LYS A 504 38.44 2.88 13.96
C LYS A 504 37.26 3.18 14.88
N GLU A 505 36.48 4.21 14.57
CA GLU A 505 35.37 4.70 15.37
C GLU A 505 34.10 4.86 14.52
N PRO A 506 33.43 3.75 14.14
CA PRO A 506 32.31 3.76 13.20
C PRO A 506 31.13 4.66 13.63
N ALA A 507 30.89 4.82 14.93
CA ALA A 507 29.85 5.72 15.42
C ALA A 507 30.05 7.19 14.99
N LYS A 508 31.29 7.61 14.68
CA LYS A 508 31.58 8.97 14.19
C LYS A 508 31.07 9.22 12.76
N ILE A 509 30.72 8.16 12.01
CA ILE A 509 30.08 8.30 10.69
C ILE A 509 28.78 9.08 10.85
N TRP A 510 27.99 8.79 11.90
CA TRP A 510 26.74 9.50 12.14
C TRP A 510 26.96 10.99 12.34
N LYS A 511 27.91 11.36 13.16
CA LYS A 511 28.25 12.79 13.35
C LYS A 511 28.69 13.46 12.04
N TRP A 512 29.51 12.79 11.24
CA TRP A 512 29.92 13.30 9.93
C TRP A 512 28.69 13.56 9.02
N ILE A 513 27.69 12.65 9.06
CA ILE A 513 26.45 12.80 8.29
C ILE A 513 25.62 13.97 8.84
N GLU A 514 25.46 14.10 10.15
CA GLU A 514 24.72 15.21 10.77
C GLU A 514 25.32 16.58 10.42
N ASP A 515 26.65 16.66 10.36
CA ASP A 515 27.38 17.88 10.00
C ASP A 515 27.27 18.25 8.51
N LYS A 516 27.02 17.27 7.62
CA LYS A 516 27.07 17.44 6.16
C LYS A 516 25.72 17.40 5.47
N ILE A 517 24.77 16.63 6.01
CA ILE A 517 23.46 16.35 5.38
C ILE A 517 22.37 17.03 6.20
N ILE A 518 21.71 17.99 5.60
CA ILE A 518 20.65 18.78 6.22
C ILE A 518 19.30 18.07 6.01
N SER A 519 18.42 18.12 7.01
CA SER A 519 17.03 17.71 6.84
C SER A 519 16.17 18.88 6.41
N SER A 520 15.39 18.73 5.37
CA SER A 520 14.45 19.73 4.85
C SER A 520 13.09 19.05 4.59
N PRO A 521 12.33 18.68 5.66
CA PRO A 521 11.09 17.92 5.52
C PRO A 521 10.08 18.59 4.59
N GLU A 522 10.04 19.92 4.55
CA GLU A 522 9.14 20.72 3.70
C GLU A 522 9.50 20.64 2.19
N LYS A 523 10.67 20.12 1.85
CA LYS A 523 11.18 19.93 0.48
C LYS A 523 11.26 18.47 0.06
N GLU A 524 10.83 17.59 0.92
CA GLU A 524 10.87 16.15 0.73
C GLU A 524 9.45 15.56 0.69
N ARG A 525 9.39 14.28 0.49
CA ARG A 525 8.27 13.42 0.81
C ARG A 525 8.78 12.28 1.69
N SER A 526 8.14 12.04 2.82
CA SER A 526 8.65 11.14 3.87
C SER A 526 8.84 9.70 3.37
N SER A 527 7.99 9.25 2.45
CA SER A 527 8.04 7.91 1.86
C SER A 527 9.05 7.76 0.70
N VAL A 528 9.63 8.87 0.20
CA VAL A 528 10.64 8.82 -0.87
C VAL A 528 12.03 8.94 -0.27
N ILE A 529 12.83 7.90 -0.47
CA ILE A 529 14.17 7.80 0.09
C ILE A 529 15.18 8.49 -0.84
N THR A 530 15.97 9.44 -0.30
CA THR A 530 17.14 9.96 -1.00
C THR A 530 18.25 8.90 -0.91
N THR A 531 18.77 8.47 -2.06
CA THR A 531 19.85 7.48 -2.12
C THR A 531 21.14 8.01 -1.48
N PRO A 532 22.08 7.15 -1.08
CA PRO A 532 23.37 7.61 -0.55
C PRO A 532 24.10 8.58 -1.49
N SER A 533 24.13 8.32 -2.80
CA SER A 533 24.69 9.24 -3.79
C SER A 533 23.88 10.53 -3.93
N GLY A 534 22.56 10.45 -3.83
CA GLY A 534 21.65 11.61 -3.83
C GLY A 534 21.90 12.53 -2.63
N CYS A 535 22.01 11.97 -1.43
CA CYS A 535 22.35 12.73 -0.22
C CYS A 535 23.66 13.49 -0.37
N LEU A 536 24.71 12.84 -0.89
CA LEU A 536 26.01 13.47 -1.11
C LEU A 536 25.96 14.57 -2.19
N LYS A 537 25.15 14.38 -3.23
CA LYS A 537 24.97 15.34 -4.33
C LYS A 537 24.20 16.58 -3.88
N THR A 538 23.15 16.43 -3.10
CA THR A 538 22.27 17.51 -2.68
C THR A 538 22.66 18.13 -1.34
N GLY A 539 23.39 17.42 -0.49
CA GLY A 539 23.63 17.79 0.91
C GLY A 539 22.37 17.69 1.78
N THR A 540 21.31 17.01 1.30
CA THR A 540 20.04 16.88 2.00
C THR A 540 19.57 15.42 2.09
N GLY A 541 18.73 15.12 3.07
CA GLY A 541 18.11 13.81 3.22
C GLY A 541 17.23 13.71 4.45
N SER A 542 16.18 12.87 4.36
CA SER A 542 15.33 12.53 5.50
C SER A 542 16.12 11.78 6.58
N LEU A 543 15.54 11.61 7.77
CA LEU A 543 16.17 10.82 8.84
C LEU A 543 16.45 9.38 8.37
N LEU A 544 15.53 8.75 7.64
CA LEU A 544 15.75 7.41 7.08
C LEU A 544 16.86 7.41 6.04
N SER A 545 16.88 8.39 5.12
CA SER A 545 17.95 8.54 4.12
C SER A 545 19.33 8.70 4.76
N LYS A 546 19.44 9.47 5.86
CA LYS A 546 20.68 9.60 6.63
C LYS A 546 21.09 8.28 7.29
N LYS A 547 20.15 7.51 7.85
CA LYS A 547 20.41 6.19 8.42
C LYS A 547 20.91 5.21 7.35
N ILE A 548 20.31 5.23 6.18
CA ILE A 548 20.75 4.42 5.02
C ILE A 548 22.15 4.86 4.58
N LEU A 549 22.43 6.17 4.50
CA LEU A 549 23.77 6.68 4.20
C LEU A 549 24.80 6.23 5.23
N PHE A 550 24.47 6.17 6.52
CA PHE A 550 25.35 5.63 7.55
C PHE A 550 25.75 4.18 7.23
N VAL A 551 24.78 3.32 6.94
CA VAL A 551 25.06 1.91 6.63
C VAL A 551 25.87 1.80 5.34
N ALA A 552 25.54 2.57 4.30
CA ALA A 552 26.26 2.61 3.03
C ALA A 552 27.72 3.06 3.20
N MET A 553 27.98 4.08 4.02
CA MET A 553 29.33 4.56 4.37
C MET A 553 30.10 3.49 5.14
N ALA A 554 29.49 2.90 6.17
CA ALA A 554 30.13 1.86 6.96
C ALA A 554 30.50 0.65 6.08
N ARG A 555 29.58 0.13 5.27
CA ARG A 555 29.83 -0.97 4.33
C ARG A 555 30.91 -0.63 3.29
N THR A 556 30.95 0.62 2.83
CA THR A 556 31.98 1.11 1.89
C THR A 556 33.37 1.11 2.51
N LEU A 557 33.45 1.39 3.81
CA LEU A 557 34.70 1.36 4.60
C LEU A 557 35.04 -0.05 5.12
N GLY A 558 34.29 -1.09 4.72
CA GLY A 558 34.53 -2.49 5.14
C GLY A 558 34.01 -2.80 6.53
N ILE A 559 33.15 -1.99 7.11
CA ILE A 559 32.55 -2.19 8.43
C ILE A 559 31.18 -2.86 8.22
N PRO A 560 30.95 -4.07 8.77
CA PRO A 560 29.64 -4.70 8.72
C PRO A 560 28.60 -3.86 9.46
N ALA A 561 27.55 -3.44 8.75
CA ALA A 561 26.53 -2.55 9.27
C ALA A 561 25.15 -2.87 8.70
N ARG A 562 24.10 -2.52 9.46
CA ARG A 562 22.71 -2.71 9.07
C ARG A 562 21.79 -1.68 9.74
N LEU A 563 20.58 -1.57 9.25
CA LEU A 563 19.47 -1.10 10.06
C LEU A 563 18.92 -2.29 10.85
N ASN A 564 18.60 -2.08 12.13
CA ASN A 564 17.95 -3.10 12.95
C ASN A 564 16.58 -3.43 12.33
N PRO A 565 16.23 -4.71 12.11
CA PRO A 565 14.98 -5.07 11.43
C PRO A 565 13.71 -4.70 12.22
N HIS A 566 13.79 -4.52 13.55
CA HIS A 566 12.62 -4.26 14.39
C HIS A 566 12.27 -2.76 14.53
N ASP A 567 13.29 -1.89 14.56
CA ASP A 567 13.12 -0.45 14.85
C ASP A 567 13.86 0.49 13.89
N ARG A 568 14.54 -0.07 12.87
CA ARG A 568 15.39 0.68 11.92
C ARG A 568 16.47 1.55 12.61
N SER A 569 16.92 1.19 13.82
CA SER A 569 18.08 1.81 14.44
C SER A 569 19.37 1.39 13.73
N MET A 570 20.36 2.30 13.68
CA MET A 570 21.64 2.02 13.04
C MET A 570 22.52 1.14 13.91
N GLU A 571 23.02 0.05 13.34
CA GLU A 571 23.91 -0.88 14.00
C GLU A 571 25.17 -1.14 13.18
N TYR A 572 26.30 -1.29 13.85
CA TYR A 572 27.55 -1.81 13.26
C TYR A 572 28.15 -2.92 14.11
N MET A 573 28.95 -3.78 13.47
CA MET A 573 29.54 -4.92 14.16
C MET A 573 30.80 -4.55 14.92
N LYS A 574 30.87 -4.94 16.19
CA LYS A 574 32.04 -4.84 17.06
C LYS A 574 32.21 -6.12 17.86
N ASN A 575 33.39 -6.72 17.79
CA ASN A 575 33.68 -8.00 18.47
C ASN A 575 32.66 -9.12 18.16
N GLY A 576 32.23 -9.22 16.90
CA GLY A 576 31.29 -10.26 16.44
C GLY A 576 29.81 -10.03 16.83
N LYS A 577 29.47 -8.87 17.37
CA LYS A 577 28.09 -8.50 17.71
C LYS A 577 27.68 -7.17 17.11
N PHE A 578 26.45 -7.06 16.65
CA PHE A 578 25.88 -5.78 16.29
C PHE A 578 25.62 -4.95 17.54
N ILE A 579 26.07 -3.71 17.53
CA ILE A 579 25.85 -2.74 18.60
C ILE A 579 25.25 -1.46 18.01
N PRO A 580 24.34 -0.78 18.73
CA PRO A 580 23.72 0.45 18.29
C PRO A 580 24.74 1.59 18.19
N VAL A 581 24.49 2.52 17.28
CA VAL A 581 25.33 3.73 17.09
C VAL A 581 25.13 4.72 18.24
N SER A 582 23.90 4.86 18.74
CA SER A 582 23.56 5.69 19.90
C SER A 582 23.30 4.85 21.14
N ALA A 583 23.79 5.28 22.29
CA ALA A 583 23.49 4.64 23.57
C ALA A 583 22.01 4.80 23.99
N GLU A 584 21.32 5.78 23.44
CA GLU A 584 19.88 6.03 23.67
C GLU A 584 19.00 4.92 23.06
N THR A 585 19.50 4.20 22.05
CA THR A 585 18.81 3.07 21.43
C THR A 585 19.21 1.71 22.01
N GLU A 586 19.88 1.70 23.17
CA GLU A 586 20.28 0.46 23.84
C GLU A 586 19.06 -0.19 24.49
N LYS A 587 18.80 -1.46 24.12
CA LYS A 587 17.71 -2.27 24.69
C LYS A 587 18.07 -2.73 26.09
N ASN A 588 17.77 -1.87 27.06
CA ASN A 588 18.14 -2.02 28.47
C ASN A 588 16.97 -2.45 29.37
N ALA A 589 15.84 -2.81 28.78
CA ALA A 589 14.65 -3.36 29.42
C ALA A 589 14.14 -4.58 28.65
N SER A 590 13.08 -5.22 29.12
CA SER A 590 12.47 -6.34 28.38
C SER A 590 11.01 -6.56 28.78
N ILE A 591 10.26 -7.21 27.89
CA ILE A 591 8.93 -7.73 28.18
C ILE A 591 8.90 -9.24 27.99
N PHE A 592 8.17 -9.91 28.86
CA PHE A 592 7.85 -11.33 28.77
C PHE A 592 6.36 -11.47 28.52
N LEU A 593 6.01 -11.93 27.32
CA LEU A 593 4.64 -12.13 26.87
C LEU A 593 4.25 -13.59 27.04
N LYS A 594 3.06 -13.82 27.59
CA LYS A 594 2.42 -15.13 27.66
C LYS A 594 1.17 -15.13 26.77
N ALA A 595 1.08 -16.04 25.83
CA ALA A 595 -0.03 -16.24 24.92
C ALA A 595 -0.95 -17.39 25.41
N SER A 596 -2.24 -17.34 25.09
CA SER A 596 -3.19 -18.43 25.37
C SER A 596 -3.01 -19.59 24.38
N GLU A 597 -3.39 -20.81 24.80
CA GLU A 597 -3.33 -22.02 23.97
C GLU A 597 -4.42 -22.04 22.87
N ASP A 598 -5.53 -21.37 23.11
CA ASP A 598 -6.72 -21.43 22.26
C ASP A 598 -6.64 -20.49 21.03
N THR A 599 -5.56 -19.69 20.93
CA THR A 599 -5.39 -18.69 19.87
C THR A 599 -4.09 -18.92 19.11
N GLN A 600 -4.16 -18.96 17.79
CA GLN A 600 -2.97 -18.94 16.93
C GLN A 600 -2.46 -17.51 16.82
N TRP A 601 -1.52 -17.14 17.68
CA TRP A 601 -0.97 -15.80 17.73
C TRP A 601 -0.02 -15.53 16.55
N LYS A 602 -0.33 -14.50 15.79
CA LYS A 602 0.47 -14.06 14.65
C LYS A 602 0.57 -12.53 14.66
N TYR A 603 1.80 -12.04 14.63
CA TYR A 603 2.09 -10.61 14.64
C TYR A 603 1.41 -9.90 13.47
N PHE A 604 0.91 -8.68 13.69
CA PHE A 604 0.09 -7.89 12.79
C PHE A 604 -1.28 -8.52 12.43
N GLN A 605 -1.47 -9.82 12.55
CA GLN A 605 -2.77 -10.41 12.25
C GLN A 605 -3.74 -10.28 13.44
N ASN A 606 -3.27 -10.58 14.65
CA ASN A 606 -4.13 -10.54 15.84
C ASN A 606 -3.46 -9.93 17.09
N TRP A 607 -2.22 -9.46 16.97
CA TRP A 607 -1.58 -8.66 18.01
C TRP A 607 -0.45 -7.81 17.46
N SER A 608 -0.15 -6.72 18.15
CA SER A 608 1.02 -5.88 17.92
C SER A 608 1.48 -5.19 19.22
N ILE A 609 2.68 -4.63 19.19
CA ILE A 609 3.21 -3.78 20.24
C ILE A 609 3.78 -2.50 19.63
N ALA A 610 3.45 -1.35 20.22
CA ALA A 610 3.90 -0.04 19.77
C ALA A 610 4.59 0.71 20.91
N LYS A 611 5.61 1.50 20.57
CA LYS A 611 6.33 2.38 21.50
C LYS A 611 5.83 3.82 21.32
N LEU A 612 5.64 4.53 22.39
CA LEU A 612 5.30 5.94 22.39
C LEU A 612 6.56 6.79 22.19
N GLU A 613 6.61 7.52 21.07
CA GLU A 613 7.70 8.43 20.76
C GLU A 613 7.14 9.77 20.30
N ALA A 614 7.60 10.85 20.90
CA ALA A 614 7.14 12.21 20.58
C ALA A 614 5.59 12.34 20.55
N GLY A 615 4.91 11.69 21.50
CA GLY A 615 3.45 11.72 21.62
C GLY A 615 2.69 10.91 20.56
N LYS A 616 3.35 10.00 19.83
CA LYS A 616 2.74 9.09 18.85
C LYS A 616 3.20 7.65 19.07
N TYR A 617 2.27 6.70 19.03
CA TYR A 617 2.61 5.28 19.08
C TYR A 617 3.12 4.80 17.71
N SER A 618 4.30 4.20 17.71
CA SER A 618 4.93 3.58 16.53
C SER A 618 5.05 2.08 16.74
N THR A 619 4.40 1.29 15.88
CA THR A 619 4.40 -0.17 15.98
C THR A 619 5.77 -0.74 15.65
N LEU A 620 6.28 -1.64 16.50
CA LEU A 620 7.54 -2.36 16.27
C LEU A 620 7.35 -3.39 15.16
N LYS A 621 8.40 -3.67 14.40
CA LYS A 621 8.40 -4.70 13.35
C LYS A 621 8.89 -6.03 13.91
N LEU A 622 7.96 -6.92 14.26
CA LEU A 622 8.24 -8.20 14.91
C LEU A 622 7.69 -9.40 14.12
N GLU A 623 7.53 -9.29 12.81
CA GLU A 623 6.96 -10.34 11.95
C GLU A 623 7.78 -11.63 11.95
N THR A 624 9.07 -11.54 12.27
CA THR A 624 9.97 -12.70 12.35
C THR A 624 9.97 -13.36 13.74
N GLU A 625 9.38 -12.71 14.74
CA GLU A 625 9.34 -13.22 16.09
C GLU A 625 8.12 -14.12 16.29
N ASN A 626 8.31 -15.25 16.95
CA ASN A 626 7.26 -16.23 17.19
C ASN A 626 7.25 -16.68 18.65
N PHE A 627 6.07 -16.99 19.18
CA PHE A 627 5.93 -17.62 20.48
C PHE A 627 6.54 -19.03 20.47
N ARG A 628 7.32 -19.37 21.51
CA ARG A 628 7.81 -20.71 21.80
C ARG A 628 7.17 -21.19 23.08
N ASP A 629 6.47 -22.31 23.03
CA ASP A 629 5.70 -22.83 24.17
C ASP A 629 4.82 -21.74 24.82
N GLN A 630 4.15 -20.95 23.96
CA GLN A 630 3.28 -19.82 24.30
C GLN A 630 3.96 -18.67 25.05
N MET A 631 5.27 -18.62 24.99
CA MET A 631 6.04 -17.56 25.64
C MET A 631 6.94 -16.85 24.64
N MET A 632 7.10 -15.54 24.85
CA MET A 632 8.01 -14.71 24.08
C MET A 632 8.70 -13.71 24.98
N LYS A 633 10.01 -13.57 24.84
CA LYS A 633 10.77 -12.52 25.50
C LYS A 633 11.33 -11.55 24.47
N LEU A 634 10.95 -10.28 24.60
CA LEU A 634 11.43 -9.21 23.72
C LEU A 634 12.31 -8.24 24.51
N PRO A 635 13.50 -7.92 24.01
CA PRO A 635 14.28 -6.81 24.54
C PRO A 635 13.65 -5.49 24.09
N LEU A 636 13.50 -4.55 25.01
CA LEU A 636 12.91 -3.23 24.79
C LEU A 636 13.87 -2.13 25.26
N GLU A 637 13.68 -0.93 24.74
CA GLU A 637 14.16 0.30 25.38
C GLU A 637 13.24 0.66 26.53
N ALA A 638 13.75 1.41 27.51
CA ALA A 638 12.87 1.98 28.52
C ALA A 638 11.89 2.98 27.91
N GLY A 639 10.65 3.01 28.38
CA GLY A 639 9.63 3.92 27.86
C GLY A 639 8.20 3.40 27.99
N ASN A 640 7.27 4.08 27.33
CA ASN A 640 5.85 3.76 27.32
C ASN A 640 5.47 2.96 26.06
N TYR A 641 4.63 1.96 26.26
CA TYR A 641 4.22 1.02 25.22
C TYR A 641 2.71 0.76 25.27
N ARG A 642 2.18 0.36 24.14
CA ARG A 642 0.83 -0.18 23.98
C ARG A 642 0.90 -1.55 23.31
N ILE A 643 0.25 -2.56 23.87
CA ILE A 643 -0.06 -3.82 23.18
C ILE A 643 -1.50 -3.72 22.71
N LEU A 644 -1.73 -4.12 21.49
CA LEU A 644 -3.05 -4.21 20.88
C LEU A 644 -3.28 -5.66 20.46
N THR A 645 -4.43 -6.23 20.83
CA THR A 645 -4.90 -7.50 20.28
C THR A 645 -6.19 -7.26 19.52
N SER A 646 -6.41 -8.00 18.44
CA SER A 646 -7.59 -7.83 17.60
C SER A 646 -8.11 -9.15 17.07
N ASN A 647 -9.43 -9.25 17.00
CA ASN A 647 -10.18 -10.36 16.41
C ASN A 647 -11.12 -9.77 15.35
N ARG A 648 -10.70 -9.85 14.09
CA ARG A 648 -11.54 -9.40 12.98
C ARG A 648 -12.61 -10.43 12.65
N LEU A 649 -13.85 -9.96 12.64
CA LEU A 649 -15.03 -10.79 12.36
C LEU A 649 -15.31 -10.85 10.85
N PRO A 650 -16.04 -11.85 10.36
CA PRO A 650 -16.39 -11.99 8.95
C PRO A 650 -17.17 -10.80 8.36
N ASN A 651 -17.97 -10.11 9.17
CA ASN A 651 -18.67 -8.89 8.76
C ASN A 651 -17.76 -7.66 8.68
N GLY A 652 -16.48 -7.80 9.05
CA GLY A 652 -15.49 -6.73 9.04
C GLY A 652 -15.32 -6.00 10.37
N ASN A 653 -16.21 -6.16 11.34
CA ASN A 653 -16.05 -5.61 12.68
C ASN A 653 -14.85 -6.21 13.39
N ILE A 654 -14.31 -5.51 14.37
CA ILE A 654 -13.16 -5.98 15.14
C ILE A 654 -13.47 -5.90 16.62
N PHE A 655 -13.27 -6.99 17.35
CA PHE A 655 -13.16 -7.02 18.79
C PHE A 655 -11.69 -6.88 19.16
N ALA A 656 -11.33 -5.74 19.74
CA ALA A 656 -9.95 -5.43 20.11
C ALA A 656 -9.81 -5.30 21.62
N ALA A 657 -8.57 -5.41 22.12
CA ALA A 657 -8.22 -5.05 23.48
C ALA A 657 -6.84 -4.37 23.49
N GLU A 658 -6.72 -3.37 24.34
CA GLU A 658 -5.52 -2.56 24.51
C GLU A 658 -4.94 -2.72 25.90
N TYR A 659 -3.62 -2.69 25.98
CA TYR A 659 -2.87 -2.71 27.22
C TYR A 659 -1.73 -1.71 27.17
N TYR A 660 -1.79 -0.68 28.02
CA TYR A 660 -0.76 0.35 28.13
C TYR A 660 0.14 0.06 29.32
N PHE A 661 1.44 0.24 29.15
CA PHE A 661 2.41 0.02 30.22
C PHE A 661 3.67 0.88 30.03
N GLU A 662 4.33 1.14 31.15
CA GLU A 662 5.69 1.69 31.19
C GLU A 662 6.66 0.58 31.54
N VAL A 663 7.86 0.61 30.96
CA VAL A 663 8.99 -0.25 31.35
C VAL A 663 10.22 0.62 31.60
N GLN A 664 10.90 0.38 32.73
CA GLN A 664 12.07 1.14 33.14
C GLN A 664 13.38 0.40 32.86
N ILE A 665 14.53 1.13 32.90
CA ILE A 665 15.86 0.54 32.69
C ILE A 665 16.08 -0.62 33.69
N GLY A 666 16.48 -1.79 33.18
CA GLY A 666 16.71 -2.99 33.95
C GLY A 666 15.44 -3.77 34.32
N GLU A 667 14.26 -3.25 33.99
CA GLU A 667 13.00 -3.93 34.31
C GLU A 667 12.65 -5.01 33.29
N MET A 668 11.96 -6.06 33.78
CA MET A 668 11.31 -7.06 32.96
C MET A 668 9.82 -7.09 33.28
N LYS A 669 9.03 -6.51 32.38
CA LYS A 669 7.57 -6.54 32.46
C LYS A 669 7.04 -7.92 32.09
N ARG A 670 5.92 -8.34 32.69
CA ARG A 670 5.23 -9.58 32.31
C ARG A 670 3.79 -9.27 32.00
N VAL A 671 3.35 -9.68 30.79
CA VAL A 671 1.99 -9.47 30.33
C VAL A 671 1.44 -10.77 29.76
N GLU A 672 0.26 -11.15 30.16
CA GLU A 672 -0.54 -12.19 29.54
C GLU A 672 -1.45 -11.56 28.51
N LEU A 673 -1.38 -12.02 27.25
CA LEU A 673 -2.17 -11.46 26.16
C LEU A 673 -3.64 -11.82 26.34
N ALA A 674 -4.51 -10.82 26.30
CA ALA A 674 -5.95 -11.01 26.28
C ALA A 674 -6.45 -11.07 24.83
N PHE A 675 -7.30 -12.05 24.51
CA PHE A 675 -7.94 -12.17 23.22
C PHE A 675 -9.45 -12.21 23.38
N ARG A 676 -10.14 -11.37 22.64
CA ARG A 676 -11.60 -11.31 22.68
C ARG A 676 -12.19 -12.29 21.69
N ASN A 677 -12.68 -13.42 22.19
CA ASN A 677 -13.41 -14.37 21.38
C ASN A 677 -14.78 -13.82 21.02
N ALA A 678 -15.20 -14.01 19.77
CA ALA A 678 -16.53 -13.68 19.31
C ALA A 678 -17.47 -14.87 19.54
N ASN A 679 -18.68 -14.60 20.01
CA ASN A 679 -19.75 -15.58 19.98
C ASN A 679 -20.29 -15.71 18.56
N LEU A 680 -20.95 -16.86 18.28
CA LEU A 680 -21.54 -17.07 16.97
C LEU A 680 -22.54 -15.95 16.59
N GLU A 681 -23.27 -15.45 17.57
CA GLU A 681 -24.27 -14.39 17.41
C GLU A 681 -23.65 -13.04 16.97
N ASP A 682 -22.42 -12.75 17.39
CA ASP A 682 -21.70 -11.53 17.01
C ASP A 682 -21.28 -11.51 15.53
N MET A 683 -21.28 -12.68 14.90
CA MET A 683 -20.87 -12.88 13.51
C MET A 683 -22.06 -12.98 12.53
N LEU A 684 -23.28 -13.04 13.07
CA LEU A 684 -24.47 -13.28 12.27
C LEU A 684 -25.16 -11.99 11.83
N GLU A 685 -25.63 -12.02 10.60
CA GLU A 685 -26.57 -11.07 10.04
C GLU A 685 -28.00 -11.65 10.11
N ASN A 686 -28.98 -10.87 9.79
CA ASN A 686 -30.36 -11.33 9.62
C ASN A 686 -31.04 -10.51 8.53
N ILE A 687 -30.62 -10.77 7.30
CA ILE A 687 -30.95 -9.98 6.14
C ILE A 687 -31.97 -10.70 5.28
N SER A 688 -33.14 -10.09 5.06
CA SER A 688 -34.13 -10.67 4.16
C SER A 688 -33.58 -10.72 2.74
N ILE A 689 -33.51 -11.93 2.17
CA ILE A 689 -33.11 -12.18 0.79
C ILE A 689 -34.38 -12.16 -0.10
N PRO A 690 -34.32 -11.53 -1.29
CA PRO A 690 -35.42 -11.60 -2.24
C PRO A 690 -35.67 -13.04 -2.70
N GLU A 691 -36.89 -13.38 -3.03
CA GLU A 691 -37.23 -14.68 -3.61
C GLU A 691 -36.55 -14.83 -4.99
N PHE A 692 -35.99 -16.00 -5.24
CA PHE A 692 -35.39 -16.39 -6.52
C PHE A 692 -35.65 -17.84 -6.82
N THR A 693 -35.36 -18.26 -8.04
CA THR A 693 -35.57 -19.65 -8.49
C THR A 693 -34.27 -20.24 -9.02
N LEU A 694 -34.04 -21.53 -8.74
CA LEU A 694 -32.93 -22.31 -9.28
C LEU A 694 -33.49 -23.46 -10.14
N ARG A 695 -32.74 -23.90 -11.13
CA ARG A 695 -33.10 -25.01 -12.02
C ARG A 695 -32.66 -26.35 -11.44
N LYS A 696 -33.49 -27.36 -11.56
CA LYS A 696 -33.17 -28.77 -11.29
C LYS A 696 -32.58 -29.44 -12.53
N GLU A 697 -32.07 -30.64 -12.35
CA GLU A 697 -31.49 -31.44 -13.45
C GLU A 697 -32.48 -31.76 -14.57
N ASP A 698 -33.75 -31.92 -14.24
CA ASP A 698 -34.84 -32.19 -15.21
C ASP A 698 -35.34 -30.91 -15.92
N GLY A 699 -34.76 -29.75 -15.64
CA GLY A 699 -35.13 -28.46 -16.20
C GLY A 699 -36.30 -27.77 -15.47
N SER A 700 -36.94 -28.39 -14.49
CA SER A 700 -37.92 -27.76 -13.62
C SER A 700 -37.21 -26.72 -12.68
N THR A 701 -37.97 -25.78 -12.18
CA THR A 701 -37.49 -24.77 -11.24
C THR A 701 -38.00 -25.02 -9.82
N VAL A 702 -37.24 -24.54 -8.84
CA VAL A 702 -37.60 -24.56 -7.42
C VAL A 702 -37.33 -23.20 -6.82
N LYS A 703 -38.22 -22.73 -5.95
CA LYS A 703 -38.06 -21.45 -5.25
C LYS A 703 -37.08 -21.59 -4.08
N ALA A 704 -36.33 -20.53 -3.81
CA ALA A 704 -35.40 -20.48 -2.69
C ALA A 704 -36.11 -20.68 -1.34
N SER A 705 -37.30 -20.10 -1.15
CA SER A 705 -38.11 -20.29 0.06
C SER A 705 -38.57 -21.74 0.27
N GLU A 706 -38.80 -22.51 -0.81
CA GLU A 706 -39.12 -23.94 -0.74
C GLU A 706 -37.91 -24.78 -0.32
N LEU A 707 -36.71 -24.40 -0.80
CA LEU A 707 -35.44 -25.07 -0.48
C LEU A 707 -35.06 -24.94 0.99
N THR A 708 -35.37 -23.80 1.60
CA THR A 708 -34.93 -23.46 2.96
C THR A 708 -36.03 -23.65 4.02
N ALA A 709 -37.21 -24.14 3.65
CA ALA A 709 -38.42 -24.22 4.50
C ALA A 709 -38.23 -25.05 5.80
N ASP A 710 -37.35 -26.03 5.81
CA ASP A 710 -37.12 -26.94 6.93
C ASP A 710 -35.97 -26.52 7.88
N GLY A 711 -35.33 -25.35 7.63
CA GLY A 711 -34.31 -24.85 8.54
C GLY A 711 -33.21 -24.07 7.89
N LYS A 712 -32.01 -24.12 8.50
CA LYS A 712 -30.82 -23.46 7.95
C LYS A 712 -30.28 -24.29 6.79
N HIS A 713 -29.84 -23.58 5.71
CA HIS A 713 -29.22 -24.15 4.55
C HIS A 713 -28.00 -23.37 4.12
N ILE A 714 -27.02 -24.07 3.55
CA ILE A 714 -25.88 -23.49 2.85
C ILE A 714 -26.23 -23.46 1.35
N LEU A 715 -26.22 -22.27 0.76
CA LEU A 715 -26.29 -22.04 -0.68
C LEU A 715 -24.89 -21.67 -1.14
N ALA A 716 -24.20 -22.53 -1.89
CA ALA A 716 -22.86 -22.28 -2.39
C ALA A 716 -22.87 -22.23 -3.91
N PHE A 717 -22.70 -21.05 -4.47
CA PHE A 717 -22.56 -20.80 -5.90
C PHE A 717 -21.08 -20.99 -6.27
N LEU A 718 -20.79 -22.09 -6.93
CA LEU A 718 -19.43 -22.56 -7.20
C LEU A 718 -19.03 -22.29 -8.64
N GLU A 719 -17.88 -21.62 -8.84
CA GLU A 719 -17.25 -21.54 -10.15
C GLU A 719 -16.20 -22.63 -10.26
N GLU A 720 -16.40 -23.54 -11.21
CA GLU A 720 -15.53 -24.69 -11.43
C GLU A 720 -14.12 -24.28 -11.89
N GLU A 721 -13.11 -25.08 -11.55
CA GLU A 721 -11.71 -24.91 -11.93
C GLU A 721 -11.06 -23.59 -11.41
N LYS A 722 -11.68 -22.97 -10.40
CA LYS A 722 -11.13 -21.78 -9.74
C LYS A 722 -10.55 -22.12 -8.37
N GLU A 723 -9.37 -21.61 -8.09
CA GLU A 723 -8.65 -21.86 -6.85
C GLU A 723 -9.50 -21.63 -5.59
N PRO A 724 -10.29 -20.55 -5.45
CA PRO A 724 -11.14 -20.34 -4.27
C PRO A 724 -12.19 -21.44 -4.08
N THR A 725 -12.78 -21.95 -5.17
CA THR A 725 -13.73 -23.06 -5.13
C THR A 725 -13.05 -24.37 -4.73
N GLU A 726 -11.85 -24.63 -5.25
CA GLU A 726 -11.05 -25.79 -4.90
C GLU A 726 -10.73 -25.84 -3.40
N HIS A 727 -10.34 -24.69 -2.83
CA HIS A 727 -9.99 -24.57 -1.41
C HIS A 727 -11.19 -24.88 -0.50
N ILE A 728 -12.35 -24.27 -0.73
CA ILE A 728 -13.51 -24.52 0.14
C ILE A 728 -14.01 -25.99 0.02
N LEU A 729 -13.99 -26.56 -1.17
CA LEU A 729 -14.34 -27.96 -1.35
C LEU A 729 -13.35 -28.89 -0.62
N ASN A 730 -12.07 -28.56 -0.60
CA ASN A 730 -11.05 -29.29 0.15
C ASN A 730 -11.28 -29.17 1.67
N GLU A 731 -11.55 -27.99 2.22
CA GLU A 731 -11.92 -27.83 3.63
C GLU A 731 -13.14 -28.66 4.01
N MET A 732 -14.17 -28.68 3.16
CA MET A 732 -15.36 -29.48 3.40
C MET A 732 -15.06 -31.00 3.36
N MET A 733 -14.17 -31.45 2.48
CA MET A 733 -13.72 -32.83 2.39
C MET A 733 -12.81 -33.26 3.53
N GLU A 734 -11.99 -32.36 4.05
CA GLU A 734 -11.17 -32.61 5.25
C GLU A 734 -12.03 -32.87 6.49
N GLN A 735 -13.22 -32.26 6.54
CA GLN A 735 -14.19 -32.41 7.62
C GLN A 735 -15.42 -33.26 7.18
N GLU A 736 -15.20 -34.26 6.32
CA GLU A 736 -16.20 -35.09 5.69
C GLU A 736 -17.25 -35.62 6.66
N GLU A 737 -16.82 -36.16 7.81
CA GLU A 737 -17.73 -36.75 8.82
C GLU A 737 -18.73 -35.74 9.37
N ALA A 738 -18.28 -34.50 9.58
CA ALA A 738 -19.10 -33.41 10.11
C ALA A 738 -20.09 -32.92 9.02
N PHE A 739 -19.61 -32.61 7.83
CA PHE A 739 -20.44 -32.09 6.74
C PHE A 739 -21.46 -33.11 6.20
N SER A 740 -21.12 -34.39 6.15
CA SER A 740 -22.03 -35.43 5.71
C SER A 740 -23.30 -35.55 6.55
N ARG A 741 -23.23 -35.22 7.84
CA ARG A 741 -24.40 -35.14 8.73
C ARG A 741 -25.41 -34.10 8.27
N TYR A 742 -24.94 -33.05 7.63
CA TYR A 742 -25.73 -31.92 7.15
C TYR A 742 -25.86 -31.88 5.62
N ALA A 743 -25.43 -32.90 4.90
CA ALA A 743 -25.41 -32.93 3.43
C ALA A 743 -26.71 -32.48 2.78
N LYS A 744 -27.87 -32.85 3.34
CA LYS A 744 -29.20 -32.45 2.82
C LYS A 744 -29.50 -30.96 2.96
N ARG A 745 -28.71 -30.24 3.78
CA ARG A 745 -28.81 -28.79 4.00
C ARG A 745 -27.77 -28.01 3.21
N ILE A 746 -26.99 -28.70 2.38
CA ILE A 746 -25.98 -28.12 1.52
C ILE A 746 -26.49 -28.15 0.09
N ILE A 747 -26.52 -26.99 -0.55
CA ILE A 747 -26.97 -26.81 -1.92
C ILE A 747 -25.81 -26.23 -2.71
N PHE A 748 -25.25 -27.03 -3.62
CA PHE A 748 -24.27 -26.50 -4.57
C PHE A 748 -24.99 -26.01 -5.82
N VAL A 749 -24.76 -24.78 -6.19
CA VAL A 749 -25.27 -24.17 -7.41
C VAL A 749 -24.13 -24.03 -8.39
N VAL A 750 -24.28 -24.60 -9.58
CA VAL A 750 -23.27 -24.61 -10.64
C VAL A 750 -23.86 -24.14 -11.97
N LYS A 751 -23.01 -23.70 -12.88
CA LYS A 751 -23.47 -23.14 -14.17
C LYS A 751 -24.09 -24.23 -15.08
N SER A 752 -23.52 -25.44 -15.07
CA SER A 752 -23.96 -26.50 -15.94
C SER A 752 -23.60 -27.90 -15.39
N LYS A 753 -24.15 -28.98 -16.01
CA LYS A 753 -23.76 -30.33 -15.69
C LYS A 753 -22.27 -30.63 -15.90
N LYS A 754 -21.62 -29.92 -16.80
CA LYS A 754 -20.17 -30.06 -17.04
C LYS A 754 -19.33 -29.79 -15.81
N ALA A 755 -19.77 -28.90 -14.92
CA ALA A 755 -19.10 -28.61 -13.66
C ALA A 755 -18.92 -29.86 -12.78
N LEU A 756 -19.88 -30.85 -12.84
CA LEU A 756 -19.84 -32.08 -12.05
C LEU A 756 -18.73 -33.05 -12.52
N GLU A 757 -18.17 -32.83 -13.69
CA GLU A 757 -17.08 -33.63 -14.24
C GLU A 757 -15.71 -33.17 -13.73
N THR A 758 -15.63 -32.00 -13.06
CA THR A 758 -14.38 -31.51 -12.50
C THR A 758 -13.91 -32.38 -11.34
N PRO A 759 -12.61 -32.70 -11.27
CA PRO A 759 -12.10 -33.69 -10.32
C PRO A 759 -12.42 -33.40 -8.86
N THR A 760 -12.29 -32.15 -8.43
CA THR A 760 -12.49 -31.79 -7.02
C THR A 760 -13.97 -31.78 -6.62
N LEU A 761 -14.84 -31.20 -7.46
CA LEU A 761 -16.27 -31.20 -7.16
C LEU A 761 -16.84 -32.65 -7.19
N SER A 762 -16.41 -33.45 -8.16
CA SER A 762 -16.79 -34.87 -8.23
C SER A 762 -16.37 -35.64 -6.96
N ARG A 763 -15.14 -35.43 -6.47
CA ARG A 763 -14.68 -36.04 -5.21
C ARG A 763 -15.47 -35.54 -4.01
N ALA A 764 -15.74 -34.23 -3.94
CA ALA A 764 -16.50 -33.64 -2.84
C ALA A 764 -17.92 -34.21 -2.78
N LEU A 765 -18.59 -34.33 -3.90
CA LEU A 765 -19.93 -34.97 -3.98
C LEU A 765 -19.89 -36.43 -3.55
N GLY A 766 -18.84 -37.17 -3.93
CA GLY A 766 -18.66 -38.58 -3.53
C GLY A 766 -18.46 -38.75 -2.02
N LYS A 767 -17.75 -37.82 -1.38
CA LYS A 767 -17.47 -37.83 0.04
C LYS A 767 -18.63 -37.28 0.89
N LEU A 768 -19.18 -36.16 0.52
CA LEU A 768 -20.24 -35.50 1.28
C LEU A 768 -21.61 -36.17 1.15
N GLY A 769 -21.81 -36.96 0.10
CA GLY A 769 -23.03 -37.75 -0.07
C GLY A 769 -24.22 -36.93 -0.61
N ASN A 770 -25.31 -36.84 0.12
CA ASN A 770 -26.62 -36.36 -0.34
C ASN A 770 -26.69 -34.81 -0.47
N VAL A 771 -25.65 -34.16 -0.98
CA VAL A 771 -25.66 -32.73 -1.29
C VAL A 771 -26.58 -32.46 -2.48
N GLN A 772 -27.42 -31.45 -2.41
CA GLN A 772 -28.32 -31.09 -3.50
C GLN A 772 -27.56 -30.25 -4.56
N ILE A 773 -27.75 -30.63 -5.83
CA ILE A 773 -27.19 -29.88 -6.98
C ILE A 773 -28.30 -29.12 -7.68
N LEU A 774 -28.12 -27.85 -7.89
CA LEU A 774 -29.00 -26.98 -8.66
C LEU A 774 -28.19 -26.17 -9.66
N TYR A 775 -28.86 -25.54 -10.62
CA TYR A 775 -28.21 -24.85 -11.73
C TYR A 775 -28.70 -23.41 -11.86
N ASP A 776 -27.75 -22.51 -12.10
CA ASP A 776 -27.96 -21.10 -12.45
C ASP A 776 -26.87 -20.64 -13.42
N ASP A 777 -27.19 -19.69 -14.29
CA ASP A 777 -26.19 -19.18 -15.25
C ASP A 777 -25.28 -18.10 -14.69
N PHE A 778 -25.50 -17.71 -13.44
CA PHE A 778 -24.76 -16.68 -12.70
C PHE A 778 -24.86 -15.28 -13.32
N SER A 779 -25.85 -15.01 -14.13
CA SER A 779 -26.01 -13.74 -14.82
C SER A 779 -26.58 -12.64 -13.92
N GLU A 780 -27.54 -12.97 -13.06
CA GLU A 780 -28.29 -11.98 -12.27
C GLU A 780 -28.33 -12.29 -10.77
N ILE A 781 -28.62 -13.54 -10.39
CA ILE A 781 -28.91 -13.94 -9.01
C ILE A 781 -27.73 -13.69 -8.10
N ILE A 782 -26.53 -14.03 -8.51
CA ILE A 782 -25.30 -13.81 -7.73
C ILE A 782 -25.11 -12.33 -7.38
N ASN A 783 -25.32 -11.44 -8.35
CA ASN A 783 -25.20 -10.00 -8.15
C ASN A 783 -26.23 -9.47 -7.12
N ILE A 784 -27.47 -9.97 -7.22
CA ILE A 784 -28.53 -9.58 -6.27
C ILE A 784 -28.19 -10.06 -4.87
N LEU A 785 -27.83 -11.33 -4.74
CA LEU A 785 -27.57 -11.96 -3.45
C LEU A 785 -26.30 -11.43 -2.79
N GLY A 786 -25.19 -11.33 -3.52
CA GLY A 786 -23.94 -10.81 -3.02
C GLY A 786 -24.10 -9.39 -2.48
N ARG A 787 -24.72 -8.50 -3.26
CA ARG A 787 -24.99 -7.13 -2.82
C ARG A 787 -25.93 -7.07 -1.62
N ARG A 788 -26.93 -7.93 -1.60
CA ARG A 788 -27.90 -7.96 -0.49
C ARG A 788 -27.25 -8.41 0.81
N MET A 789 -26.29 -9.34 0.71
CA MET A 789 -25.55 -9.92 1.83
C MET A 789 -24.23 -9.17 2.14
N TYR A 790 -24.00 -8.01 1.51
CA TYR A 790 -22.82 -7.15 1.71
C TYR A 790 -21.48 -7.85 1.40
N VAL A 791 -21.47 -8.78 0.44
CA VAL A 791 -20.28 -9.46 -0.05
C VAL A 791 -20.08 -9.19 -1.55
N ASP A 792 -18.86 -9.32 -2.03
CA ASP A 792 -18.50 -9.06 -3.42
C ASP A 792 -19.09 -10.13 -4.36
N PRO A 793 -20.08 -9.80 -5.21
CA PRO A 793 -20.71 -10.77 -6.10
C PRO A 793 -19.80 -11.23 -7.25
N ASP A 794 -18.71 -10.49 -7.52
CA ASP A 794 -17.78 -10.84 -8.60
C ASP A 794 -16.72 -11.85 -8.11
N LYS A 795 -16.66 -12.15 -6.80
CA LYS A 795 -15.79 -13.18 -6.21
C LYS A 795 -16.57 -14.47 -5.91
N LEU A 796 -16.28 -15.52 -6.64
CA LEU A 796 -16.83 -16.84 -6.38
C LEU A 796 -15.79 -17.75 -5.67
N PRO A 797 -16.24 -18.72 -4.84
CA PRO A 797 -17.64 -19.06 -4.58
C PRO A 797 -18.38 -18.01 -3.75
N LEU A 798 -19.64 -17.76 -4.06
CA LEU A 798 -20.55 -17.05 -3.18
C LEU A 798 -21.26 -18.06 -2.29
N ILE A 799 -21.06 -17.96 -0.98
CA ILE A 799 -21.67 -18.88 -0.01
C ILE A 799 -22.57 -18.09 0.92
N ILE A 800 -23.80 -18.50 1.03
CA ILE A 800 -24.79 -17.88 1.90
C ILE A 800 -25.41 -18.95 2.80
N VAL A 801 -25.45 -18.70 4.10
CA VAL A 801 -26.23 -19.50 5.04
C VAL A 801 -27.55 -18.81 5.28
N THR A 802 -28.65 -19.51 5.06
CA THR A 802 -30.00 -18.98 5.22
C THR A 802 -30.73 -19.66 6.37
N ASN A 803 -31.77 -19.01 6.89
CA ASN A 803 -32.71 -19.62 7.81
C ASN A 803 -34.04 -19.99 7.09
N LYS A 804 -34.96 -20.61 7.82
CA LYS A 804 -36.30 -21.04 7.31
C LYS A 804 -37.19 -19.92 6.75
N SER A 805 -36.89 -18.67 7.07
CA SER A 805 -37.64 -17.49 6.59
C SER A 805 -36.98 -16.84 5.38
N LEU A 806 -36.03 -17.51 4.74
CA LEU A 806 -35.20 -16.98 3.65
C LEU A 806 -34.44 -15.70 4.04
N ASN A 807 -34.01 -15.60 5.29
CA ASN A 807 -33.06 -14.57 5.67
C ASN A 807 -31.64 -15.12 5.58
N GLY A 808 -30.74 -14.38 4.96
CA GLY A 808 -29.31 -14.64 5.00
C GLY A 808 -28.78 -14.33 6.41
N ILE A 809 -28.20 -15.31 7.05
CA ILE A 809 -27.63 -15.18 8.39
C ILE A 809 -26.11 -15.08 8.37
N TYR A 810 -25.49 -15.50 7.28
CA TYR A 810 -24.06 -15.37 7.02
C TYR A 810 -23.83 -15.40 5.52
N ALA A 811 -22.82 -14.66 5.05
CA ALA A 811 -22.35 -14.79 3.67
C ALA A 811 -20.85 -14.54 3.58
N THR A 812 -20.21 -15.17 2.61
CA THR A 812 -18.85 -14.93 2.19
C THR A 812 -18.70 -15.06 0.68
N SER A 813 -17.74 -14.33 0.10
CA SER A 813 -17.42 -14.45 -1.33
C SER A 813 -15.91 -14.62 -1.50
N GLY A 814 -15.52 -15.43 -2.50
CA GLY A 814 -14.15 -15.90 -2.63
C GLY A 814 -13.80 -16.92 -1.56
N TYR A 815 -12.51 -17.13 -1.34
CA TYR A 815 -12.02 -18.04 -0.30
C TYR A 815 -11.40 -17.27 0.85
N ASN A 816 -11.84 -17.64 2.07
CA ASN A 816 -11.23 -17.22 3.33
C ASN A 816 -10.92 -18.47 4.14
N VAL A 817 -9.71 -18.57 4.67
CA VAL A 817 -9.26 -19.70 5.51
C VAL A 817 -10.21 -19.87 6.70
N GLY A 818 -10.65 -21.12 6.95
CA GLY A 818 -11.57 -21.43 8.06
C GLY A 818 -13.04 -21.24 7.71
N THR A 819 -13.39 -20.99 6.44
CA THR A 819 -14.80 -20.93 5.98
C THR A 819 -15.54 -22.25 6.29
N GLY A 820 -14.91 -23.40 6.10
CA GLY A 820 -15.49 -24.70 6.42
C GLY A 820 -15.89 -24.83 7.89
N ASP A 821 -15.01 -24.46 8.81
CA ASP A 821 -15.30 -24.46 10.26
C ASP A 821 -16.47 -23.53 10.61
N MET A 822 -16.50 -22.35 10.01
CA MET A 822 -17.60 -21.41 10.21
C MET A 822 -18.93 -21.98 9.76
N LEU A 823 -18.99 -22.59 8.56
CA LEU A 823 -20.20 -23.19 8.04
C LEU A 823 -20.74 -24.30 8.93
N LEU A 824 -19.86 -25.14 9.49
CA LEU A 824 -20.25 -26.19 10.44
C LEU A 824 -20.81 -25.64 11.76
N ARG A 825 -20.25 -24.54 12.25
CA ARG A 825 -20.75 -23.86 13.46
C ARG A 825 -22.12 -23.23 13.26
N LEU A 826 -22.48 -22.91 12.01
CA LEU A 826 -23.74 -22.26 11.64
C LEU A 826 -24.89 -23.26 11.40
N LEU A 827 -24.58 -24.50 10.96
CA LEU A 827 -25.56 -25.55 10.74
C LEU A 827 -26.04 -26.21 12.04
#